data_e2982bfe2bb57e5dd54fac07337df1ae
#
_entry.id   e2982bfe2bb57e5dd54fac07337df1ae
#
_cell.length_a   1.000
_cell.length_b   1.000
_cell.length_c   1.000
_cell.angle_alpha   90.00
_cell.angle_beta   90.00
_cell.angle_gamma   90.00
#
_symmetry.space_group_name_H-M   'P 1'
#
loop_
_entity.id
_entity.type
_entity.pdbx_description
1 polymer ?
#
loop_
_entity_poly.entity_id
_entity_poly.type
_entity_poly.pdbx_seq_one_letter_code
_entity_poly.pdbx_strand_id
1 'polypeptide(L)'
;MPRTALLLLVALTQTTAPNVHWPVNGGPDNIRYSTLDQINTTNVTRLQVAWTYDSHDSFRGSEMQSNPIVVDGVLYATTPTLKVIAVDAATGKEIWKFDPSGGAATSPRFRHRGVTVHKDRVFVSYRSFLYALDRKTGEPISSFGTKGRIDLREGLDQPAERLSVSASTPGSIFEDTIIMGSSVPETLPGSPGHIRAFDVNNGKLRWIFHTIPKPGEFGYDTWPKDAYQLSGGANAWAGVTVDAKNAMVFAATGSASFDFYGVTRHGDNLFADCVLALDARTGKRLWHFQGIRHDVWDWDFPAAPSLVTVQRNGRAVEAVAQITKQGYVYVLDRRTGAPLFPVEMRDVPASRVDGELLATKQPYPTLPPPFARQGLTEDMLTTRTPEAHADVLARFRKYRKGFFEPPSLEGTIVFPGFDGGAEWGGAAFDPATGLLYVNSNEMPWIIKLIANNDTALYNSKCATCHREDKKGGATGPSLENVATKFTRDELATLIRQGTGRMPGFPDMGARNINDLVEYLMTGKDKATDPAIANDPTRLKYRSDGESIFLDPDGYPAIKPPWGTLNAIDLNAGSIRWTIPLGEFPDLAAKGLTNTGSDNYGGPLVTAGGLVFIGATNFDKKFHAYDKLTGKLLWETTLPAAGNATPAVYMLNGRQYVVIVCGGGKNDAPSGSTVVAFALPQ
;
A
#
# COMPACT_ATOMS: atom_id res chain seq x y z
N MET A 1 74.67 38.07 5.84
CA MET A 1 73.43 37.85 6.55
C MET A 1 72.46 37.09 5.64
N PRO A 2 72.19 35.80 5.85
CA PRO A 2 71.21 35.07 5.02
C PRO A 2 69.79 35.35 5.48
N ARG A 3 68.91 35.64 4.56
CA ARG A 3 67.44 35.76 4.77
C ARG A 3 66.81 34.39 4.78
N THR A 4 66.32 33.96 5.93
CA THR A 4 65.51 32.74 6.10
C THR A 4 64.08 33.04 5.62
N ALA A 5 63.64 32.38 4.55
CA ALA A 5 62.26 32.42 4.07
C ALA A 5 61.43 31.43 4.92
N LEU A 6 60.43 31.94 5.64
CA LEU A 6 59.48 31.15 6.40
C LEU A 6 58.32 30.72 5.45
N LEU A 7 58.28 29.45 5.06
CA LEU A 7 57.15 28.86 4.33
C LEU A 7 56.00 28.63 5.32
N LEU A 8 54.94 29.41 5.22
CA LEU A 8 53.67 29.12 5.89
C LEU A 8 52.96 27.98 5.13
N LEU A 9 52.93 26.79 5.73
CA LEU A 9 52.00 25.73 5.30
C LEU A 9 50.59 26.11 5.78
N VAL A 10 49.73 26.56 4.85
CA VAL A 10 48.26 26.67 5.07
C VAL A 10 47.70 25.27 4.97
N ALA A 11 47.41 24.65 6.09
CA ALA A 11 46.62 23.42 6.15
C ALA A 11 45.18 23.77 5.76
N LEU A 12 44.77 23.44 4.53
CA LEU A 12 43.39 23.43 4.11
C LEU A 12 42.65 22.33 4.91
N THR A 13 42.02 22.72 6.01
CA THR A 13 41.04 21.85 6.65
C THR A 13 39.88 21.70 5.68
N GLN A 14 39.80 20.59 4.97
CA GLN A 14 38.59 20.22 4.27
C GLN A 14 37.50 20.04 5.32
N THR A 15 36.59 21.03 5.43
CA THR A 15 35.35 20.87 6.18
C THR A 15 34.52 19.85 5.41
N THR A 16 34.45 18.63 5.90
CA THR A 16 33.50 17.62 5.37
C THR A 16 32.10 18.15 5.47
N ALA A 17 31.32 18.07 4.39
CA ALA A 17 29.92 18.45 4.40
C ALA A 17 29.19 17.73 5.55
N PRO A 18 28.27 18.38 6.24
CA PRO A 18 27.57 17.79 7.38
C PRO A 18 26.79 16.55 6.96
N ASN A 19 26.72 15.55 7.84
CA ASN A 19 25.87 14.39 7.62
C ASN A 19 24.40 14.80 7.52
N VAL A 20 23.69 14.25 6.53
CA VAL A 20 22.24 14.44 6.35
C VAL A 20 21.58 13.08 6.48
N HIS A 21 20.62 12.99 7.38
CA HIS A 21 19.93 11.77 7.72
C HIS A 21 18.61 11.64 6.96
N TRP A 22 18.03 10.44 6.95
CA TRP A 22 16.67 10.14 6.50
C TRP A 22 15.90 9.48 7.65
N PRO A 23 15.52 10.26 8.69
CA PRO A 23 15.14 9.69 9.99
C PRO A 23 13.69 9.22 10.09
N VAL A 24 12.85 9.52 9.09
CA VAL A 24 11.41 9.28 9.15
C VAL A 24 10.96 8.55 7.88
N ASN A 25 10.04 7.61 8.03
CA ASN A 25 9.38 6.97 6.90
C ASN A 25 8.68 8.03 6.02
N GLY A 26 8.97 8.04 4.72
CA GLY A 26 8.47 9.06 3.79
C GLY A 26 9.19 10.42 3.89
N GLY A 27 10.22 10.56 4.73
CA GLY A 27 10.92 11.82 4.97
C GLY A 27 10.11 12.84 5.78
N PRO A 28 10.68 14.01 6.09
CA PRO A 28 9.96 15.10 6.73
C PRO A 28 8.67 15.45 5.98
N ASP A 29 7.60 15.77 6.72
CA ASP A 29 6.27 16.12 6.16
C ASP A 29 5.66 15.07 5.23
N ASN A 30 6.24 13.86 5.18
CA ASN A 30 5.87 12.77 4.27
C ASN A 30 5.85 13.18 2.79
N ILE A 31 6.77 14.07 2.39
CA ILE A 31 6.87 14.59 1.01
C ILE A 31 7.95 13.91 0.17
N ARG A 32 8.68 12.96 0.72
CA ARG A 32 9.74 12.20 0.02
C ARG A 32 10.70 13.09 -0.76
N TYR A 33 11.08 14.20 -0.14
CA TYR A 33 11.99 15.21 -0.69
C TYR A 33 13.32 15.24 0.06
N SER A 34 14.41 15.32 -0.68
CA SER A 34 15.75 15.54 -0.13
C SER A 34 16.35 16.84 -0.65
N THR A 35 16.94 17.62 0.26
CA THR A 35 17.69 18.84 -0.08
C THR A 35 19.09 18.56 -0.69
N LEU A 36 19.48 17.28 -0.75
CA LEU A 36 20.77 16.87 -1.30
C LEU A 36 20.80 17.00 -2.84
N ASP A 37 21.92 17.50 -3.37
CA ASP A 37 22.14 17.81 -4.79
C ASP A 37 23.50 17.35 -5.33
N GLN A 38 24.32 16.65 -4.53
CA GLN A 38 25.60 16.11 -4.99
C GLN A 38 25.39 15.15 -6.16
N ILE A 39 24.34 14.32 -6.10
CA ILE A 39 23.85 13.52 -7.22
C ILE A 39 22.78 14.35 -7.94
N ASN A 40 23.02 14.66 -9.21
CA ASN A 40 22.18 15.57 -9.97
C ASN A 40 22.07 15.18 -11.45
N THR A 41 21.32 15.95 -12.22
CA THR A 41 21.02 15.67 -13.64
C THR A 41 22.26 15.58 -14.53
N THR A 42 23.40 16.16 -14.14
CA THR A 42 24.64 16.16 -14.96
C THR A 42 25.55 14.98 -14.68
N ASN A 43 25.42 14.32 -13.51
CA ASN A 43 26.34 13.26 -13.07
C ASN A 43 25.66 11.94 -12.70
N VAL A 44 24.33 11.86 -12.71
CA VAL A 44 23.57 10.66 -12.33
C VAL A 44 23.94 9.43 -13.16
N THR A 45 24.37 9.60 -14.40
CA THR A 45 24.85 8.51 -15.29
C THR A 45 26.09 7.79 -14.73
N ARG A 46 26.78 8.38 -13.75
CA ARG A 46 27.95 7.81 -13.08
C ARG A 46 27.60 7.04 -11.81
N LEU A 47 26.31 6.95 -11.45
CA LEU A 47 25.91 6.19 -10.26
C LEU A 47 26.31 4.72 -10.40
N GLN A 48 26.86 4.20 -9.31
CA GLN A 48 27.22 2.79 -9.18
C GLN A 48 26.81 2.26 -7.81
N VAL A 49 26.73 0.94 -7.68
CA VAL A 49 26.50 0.28 -6.40
C VAL A 49 27.65 0.62 -5.46
N ALA A 50 27.35 1.23 -4.32
CA ALA A 50 28.29 1.53 -3.25
C ALA A 50 28.46 0.34 -2.31
N TRP A 51 27.33 -0.28 -1.94
CA TRP A 51 27.29 -1.49 -1.13
C TRP A 51 25.95 -2.21 -1.30
N THR A 52 25.93 -3.48 -0.93
CA THR A 52 24.73 -4.32 -0.84
C THR A 52 24.71 -5.04 0.50
N TYR A 53 23.52 -5.28 1.02
CA TYR A 53 23.28 -6.14 2.18
C TYR A 53 22.15 -7.10 1.83
N ASP A 54 22.36 -8.41 1.99
CA ASP A 54 21.32 -9.43 1.83
C ASP A 54 21.04 -10.10 3.18
N SER A 55 19.80 -10.06 3.62
CA SER A 55 19.38 -10.70 4.87
C SER A 55 19.24 -12.22 4.75
N HIS A 56 19.24 -12.77 3.53
CA HIS A 56 19.00 -14.19 3.21
C HIS A 56 17.72 -14.75 3.80
N ASP A 57 16.65 -13.92 3.83
CA ASP A 57 15.41 -14.16 4.56
C ASP A 57 14.21 -14.28 3.62
N SER A 58 14.43 -14.27 2.30
CA SER A 58 13.40 -14.41 1.29
C SER A 58 12.96 -15.85 1.12
N PHE A 59 11.66 -16.04 0.83
CA PHE A 59 11.07 -17.30 0.43
C PHE A 59 10.07 -17.04 -0.71
N ARG A 60 9.63 -18.06 -1.40
CA ARG A 60 8.73 -17.93 -2.54
C ARG A 60 7.45 -17.16 -2.18
N GLY A 61 7.22 -16.04 -2.86
CA GLY A 61 6.08 -15.15 -2.63
C GLY A 61 6.20 -14.25 -1.40
N SER A 62 7.39 -14.19 -0.76
CA SER A 62 7.66 -13.17 0.26
C SER A 62 7.88 -11.82 -0.39
N GLU A 63 7.47 -10.76 0.33
CA GLU A 63 7.66 -9.37 -0.06
C GLU A 63 8.52 -8.64 0.99
N MET A 64 9.28 -7.63 0.55
CA MET A 64 9.99 -6.72 1.45
C MET A 64 9.66 -5.29 1.02
N GLN A 65 8.67 -4.68 1.69
CA GLN A 65 8.17 -3.34 1.39
C GLN A 65 8.77 -2.26 2.31
N SER A 66 9.85 -2.59 3.02
CA SER A 66 10.46 -1.72 4.03
C SER A 66 11.04 -0.46 3.38
N ASN A 67 10.56 0.71 3.81
CA ASN A 67 11.18 1.98 3.48
C ASN A 67 12.36 2.18 4.44
N PRO A 68 13.61 2.18 3.98
CA PRO A 68 14.74 2.30 4.87
C PRO A 68 14.80 3.70 5.48
N ILE A 69 15.19 3.77 6.76
CA ILE A 69 15.50 5.04 7.43
C ILE A 69 16.96 5.05 7.87
N VAL A 70 17.57 6.23 7.91
CA VAL A 70 18.97 6.41 8.29
C VAL A 70 19.08 7.44 9.41
N VAL A 71 19.61 7.01 10.56
CA VAL A 71 19.82 7.85 11.74
C VAL A 71 21.22 7.61 12.28
N ASP A 72 21.99 8.67 12.46
CA ASP A 72 23.36 8.65 13.01
C ASP A 72 24.28 7.62 12.33
N GLY A 73 24.21 7.53 11.00
CA GLY A 73 25.03 6.63 10.20
C GLY A 73 24.58 5.16 10.20
N VAL A 74 23.46 4.83 10.83
CA VAL A 74 22.89 3.49 10.85
C VAL A 74 21.61 3.45 10.02
N LEU A 75 21.52 2.49 9.10
CA LEU A 75 20.30 2.21 8.34
C LEU A 75 19.51 1.13 9.07
N TYR A 76 18.20 1.37 9.21
CA TYR A 76 17.23 0.44 9.78
C TYR A 76 16.19 0.05 8.76
N ALA A 77 15.85 -1.25 8.71
CA ALA A 77 14.81 -1.80 7.84
C ALA A 77 14.22 -3.08 8.45
N THR A 78 13.11 -3.57 7.87
CA THR A 78 12.55 -4.89 8.16
C THR A 78 12.80 -5.83 6.99
N THR A 79 13.03 -7.12 7.29
CA THR A 79 13.23 -8.19 6.30
C THR A 79 11.91 -8.84 5.87
N PRO A 80 11.88 -9.75 4.87
CA PRO A 80 10.69 -10.48 4.47
C PRO A 80 9.96 -11.23 5.59
N THR A 81 10.65 -11.75 6.60
CA THR A 81 10.05 -12.41 7.78
C THR A 81 9.86 -11.45 8.97
N LEU A 82 9.99 -10.14 8.74
CA LEU A 82 9.87 -9.05 9.71
C LEU A 82 10.94 -9.04 10.80
N LYS A 83 12.13 -9.59 10.55
CA LYS A 83 13.29 -9.28 11.38
C LYS A 83 13.65 -7.81 11.20
N VAL A 84 14.15 -7.18 12.25
CA VAL A 84 14.70 -5.83 12.18
C VAL A 84 16.18 -5.91 11.97
N ILE A 85 16.70 -5.18 10.99
CA ILE A 85 18.14 -5.05 10.72
C ILE A 85 18.62 -3.64 11.00
N ALA A 86 19.81 -3.54 11.58
CA ALA A 86 20.60 -2.32 11.67
C ALA A 86 21.93 -2.56 10.95
N VAL A 87 22.21 -1.76 9.94
CA VAL A 87 23.45 -1.85 9.16
C VAL A 87 24.16 -0.51 9.12
N ASP A 88 25.48 -0.54 9.07
CA ASP A 88 26.30 0.65 8.83
C ASP A 88 25.95 1.24 7.47
N ALA A 89 25.45 2.45 7.43
CA ALA A 89 24.90 3.05 6.22
C ALA A 89 25.99 3.48 5.22
N ALA A 90 27.27 3.51 5.59
CA ALA A 90 28.36 3.79 4.66
C ALA A 90 28.89 2.51 3.97
N THR A 91 28.76 1.34 4.62
CA THR A 91 29.42 0.09 4.20
C THR A 91 28.47 -1.08 3.96
N GLY A 92 27.21 -1.01 4.45
CA GLY A 92 26.27 -2.13 4.42
C GLY A 92 26.57 -3.25 5.42
N LYS A 93 27.55 -3.09 6.33
CA LYS A 93 27.87 -4.10 7.33
C LYS A 93 26.78 -4.20 8.39
N GLU A 94 26.31 -5.42 8.68
CA GLU A 94 25.36 -5.67 9.77
C GLU A 94 25.95 -5.29 11.12
N ILE A 95 25.21 -4.52 11.90
CA ILE A 95 25.54 -4.15 13.27
C ILE A 95 24.81 -5.08 14.24
N TRP A 96 23.49 -5.22 14.05
CA TRP A 96 22.69 -6.17 14.78
C TRP A 96 21.41 -6.54 13.97
N LYS A 97 20.81 -7.67 14.35
CA LYS A 97 19.56 -8.18 13.82
C LYS A 97 18.68 -8.69 14.96
N PHE A 98 17.42 -8.30 14.99
CA PHE A 98 16.42 -8.77 15.94
C PHE A 98 15.37 -9.63 15.23
N ASP A 99 15.09 -10.82 15.76
CA ASP A 99 14.05 -11.72 15.29
C ASP A 99 12.86 -11.75 16.26
N PRO A 100 11.74 -11.09 15.96
CA PRO A 100 10.57 -11.07 16.83
C PRO A 100 9.85 -12.42 16.92
N SER A 101 10.14 -13.37 16.02
CA SER A 101 9.55 -14.71 16.04
C SER A 101 10.18 -15.63 17.06
N GLY A 102 11.36 -15.28 17.58
CA GLY A 102 12.16 -16.15 18.46
C GLY A 102 12.63 -17.43 17.75
N GLY A 103 12.77 -17.40 16.42
CA GLY A 103 13.23 -18.55 15.62
C GLY A 103 12.10 -19.53 15.25
N ALA A 104 10.83 -19.22 15.58
CA ALA A 104 9.72 -20.05 15.13
C ALA A 104 9.59 -20.02 13.61
N ALA A 105 9.34 -21.19 13.01
CA ALA A 105 9.03 -21.28 11.59
C ALA A 105 7.79 -20.41 11.31
N THR A 106 7.99 -19.28 10.67
CA THR A 106 6.92 -18.37 10.32
C THR A 106 6.47 -18.71 8.91
N SER A 107 5.23 -19.15 8.77
CA SER A 107 4.53 -18.82 7.56
C SER A 107 3.93 -17.44 7.82
N PRO A 108 3.49 -16.72 7.03
CA PRO A 108 3.32 -16.43 5.66
C PRO A 108 3.62 -14.95 5.35
N ARG A 109 3.29 -14.52 4.18
CA ARG A 109 3.37 -13.18 3.62
C ARG A 109 3.06 -12.05 4.60
N PHE A 110 4.10 -11.53 5.25
CA PHE A 110 3.99 -10.29 6.01
C PHE A 110 4.34 -9.11 5.09
N ARG A 111 3.58 -8.03 5.23
CA ARG A 111 3.87 -6.76 4.58
C ARG A 111 4.12 -5.73 5.67
N HIS A 112 5.30 -5.12 5.67
CA HIS A 112 5.62 -4.08 6.64
C HIS A 112 6.54 -3.03 6.02
N ARG A 113 6.28 -1.76 6.32
CA ARG A 113 6.92 -0.63 5.63
C ARG A 113 8.05 0.01 6.42
N GLY A 114 8.64 -0.71 7.35
CA GLY A 114 9.85 -0.29 8.05
C GLY A 114 9.68 -0.10 9.55
N VAL A 115 10.49 0.75 10.14
CA VAL A 115 10.57 0.98 11.59
C VAL A 115 10.46 2.46 11.91
N THR A 116 10.21 2.79 13.18
CA THR A 116 10.30 4.17 13.71
C THR A 116 11.49 4.24 14.65
N VAL A 117 12.36 5.23 14.49
CA VAL A 117 13.46 5.51 15.43
C VAL A 117 13.13 6.78 16.23
N HIS A 118 13.25 6.71 17.54
CA HIS A 118 13.12 7.85 18.42
C HIS A 118 14.11 7.78 19.58
N LYS A 119 15.02 8.75 19.69
CA LYS A 119 16.07 8.78 20.71
C LYS A 119 16.90 7.47 20.69
N ASP A 120 16.86 6.73 21.79
CA ASP A 120 17.54 5.45 21.99
C ASP A 120 16.74 4.20 21.60
N ARG A 121 15.58 4.37 20.92
CA ARG A 121 14.61 3.31 20.66
C ARG A 121 14.35 3.10 19.18
N VAL A 122 14.10 1.84 18.82
CA VAL A 122 13.55 1.42 17.53
C VAL A 122 12.21 0.73 17.79
N PHE A 123 11.14 1.23 17.15
CA PHE A 123 9.80 0.65 17.25
C PHE A 123 9.49 -0.15 16.00
N VAL A 124 8.97 -1.35 16.18
CA VAL A 124 8.52 -2.24 15.08
C VAL A 124 7.29 -3.01 15.48
N SER A 125 6.37 -3.19 14.54
CA SER A 125 5.21 -4.04 14.73
C SER A 125 5.47 -5.44 14.17
N TYR A 126 5.11 -6.46 14.93
CA TYR A 126 5.11 -7.85 14.49
C TYR A 126 3.83 -8.54 14.94
N ARG A 127 3.02 -9.02 13.99
CA ARG A 127 1.68 -9.52 14.27
C ARG A 127 0.87 -8.47 15.06
N SER A 128 0.30 -8.85 16.17
CA SER A 128 -0.48 -7.95 17.05
C SER A 128 0.36 -7.22 18.11
N PHE A 129 1.68 -7.20 17.99
CA PHE A 129 2.55 -6.58 18.99
C PHE A 129 3.36 -5.41 18.42
N LEU A 130 3.47 -4.35 19.22
CA LEU A 130 4.45 -3.29 19.00
C LEU A 130 5.62 -3.47 19.97
N TYR A 131 6.82 -3.62 19.43
CA TYR A 131 8.06 -3.76 20.19
C TYR A 131 8.78 -2.41 20.30
N ALA A 132 9.49 -2.19 21.40
CA ALA A 132 10.52 -1.17 21.53
C ALA A 132 11.86 -1.85 21.78
N LEU A 133 12.82 -1.62 20.87
CA LEU A 133 14.15 -2.18 20.91
C LEU A 133 15.16 -1.09 21.29
N ASP A 134 16.21 -1.45 22.02
CA ASP A 134 17.37 -0.59 22.21
C ASP A 134 18.08 -0.36 20.86
N ARG A 135 18.28 0.89 20.51
CA ARG A 135 18.83 1.27 19.19
C ARG A 135 20.25 0.78 18.94
N LYS A 136 21.06 0.58 19.98
CA LYS A 136 22.44 0.15 19.88
C LYS A 136 22.60 -1.35 19.80
N THR A 137 21.75 -2.09 20.53
CA THR A 137 21.89 -3.54 20.69
C THR A 137 20.83 -4.36 19.95
N GLY A 138 19.69 -3.75 19.60
CA GLY A 138 18.52 -4.48 19.04
C GLY A 138 17.72 -5.26 20.08
N GLU A 139 18.08 -5.23 21.36
CA GLU A 139 17.40 -5.95 22.41
C GLU A 139 16.10 -5.28 22.84
N PRO A 140 15.02 -6.06 23.16
CA PRO A 140 13.76 -5.50 23.65
C PRO A 140 13.94 -4.75 24.98
N ILE A 141 13.43 -3.53 25.06
CA ILE A 141 13.49 -2.66 26.25
C ILE A 141 12.42 -3.13 27.25
N SER A 142 12.84 -3.81 28.32
CA SER A 142 11.94 -4.45 29.28
C SER A 142 10.93 -3.53 29.97
N SER A 143 11.22 -2.22 30.06
CA SER A 143 10.31 -1.20 30.64
C SER A 143 9.16 -0.81 29.70
N PHE A 144 9.18 -1.21 28.42
CA PHE A 144 8.12 -0.95 27.47
C PHE A 144 7.10 -2.10 27.48
N GLY A 145 5.90 -1.84 28.01
CA GLY A 145 4.85 -2.84 28.14
C GLY A 145 5.30 -4.09 28.94
N THR A 146 5.04 -5.26 28.38
CA THR A 146 5.43 -6.55 28.94
C THR A 146 6.55 -7.15 28.10
N LYS A 147 7.74 -7.33 28.69
CA LYS A 147 8.92 -7.90 28.00
C LYS A 147 9.29 -7.13 26.72
N GLY A 148 9.23 -5.81 26.74
CA GLY A 148 9.62 -4.95 25.63
C GLY A 148 8.56 -4.80 24.51
N ARG A 149 7.30 -5.16 24.80
CA ARG A 149 6.21 -5.05 23.82
C ARG A 149 4.87 -4.78 24.45
N ILE A 150 3.95 -4.21 23.66
CA ILE A 150 2.53 -4.06 23.98
C ILE A 150 1.68 -4.86 22.99
N ASP A 151 0.50 -5.32 23.43
CA ASP A 151 -0.48 -5.98 22.57
C ASP A 151 -1.42 -4.93 21.97
N LEU A 152 -1.44 -4.83 20.64
CA LEU A 152 -2.28 -3.88 19.93
C LEU A 152 -3.78 -4.22 19.95
N ARG A 153 -4.16 -5.37 20.48
CA ARG A 153 -5.57 -5.76 20.65
C ARG A 153 -6.17 -5.25 21.96
N GLU A 154 -5.31 -4.85 22.91
CA GLU A 154 -5.78 -4.29 24.20
C GLU A 154 -6.40 -2.90 24.01
N GLY A 155 -7.44 -2.62 24.82
CA GLY A 155 -8.14 -1.32 24.82
C GLY A 155 -9.07 -1.07 23.63
N LEU A 156 -9.48 -2.11 22.90
CA LEU A 156 -10.40 -2.02 21.74
C LEU A 156 -11.84 -2.47 22.05
N ASP A 157 -12.26 -2.48 23.32
CA ASP A 157 -13.64 -2.79 23.80
C ASP A 157 -14.20 -4.16 23.40
N GLN A 158 -13.37 -5.03 22.86
CA GLN A 158 -13.71 -6.42 22.54
C GLN A 158 -12.65 -7.34 23.13
N PRO A 159 -12.99 -8.59 23.45
CA PRO A 159 -12.00 -9.57 23.91
C PRO A 159 -10.87 -9.74 22.89
N ALA A 160 -9.61 -9.65 23.33
CA ALA A 160 -8.44 -9.70 22.46
C ALA A 160 -8.38 -10.96 21.58
N GLU A 161 -8.96 -12.07 22.06
CA GLU A 161 -9.03 -13.35 21.33
C GLU A 161 -9.89 -13.29 20.08
N ARG A 162 -10.83 -12.36 20.02
CA ARG A 162 -11.71 -12.14 18.87
C ARG A 162 -11.15 -11.13 17.86
N LEU A 163 -10.09 -10.41 18.25
CA LEU A 163 -9.53 -9.33 17.44
C LEU A 163 -8.33 -9.80 16.61
N SER A 164 -8.33 -9.45 15.35
CA SER A 164 -7.19 -9.54 14.45
C SER A 164 -6.71 -8.13 14.12
N VAL A 165 -5.72 -7.64 14.85
CA VAL A 165 -5.17 -6.29 14.68
C VAL A 165 -3.66 -6.39 14.56
N SER A 166 -3.12 -5.77 13.53
CA SER A 166 -1.69 -5.63 13.29
C SER A 166 -1.37 -4.19 12.86
N ALA A 167 -0.13 -3.91 12.53
CA ALA A 167 0.23 -2.67 11.84
C ALA A 167 1.24 -3.01 10.73
N SER A 168 0.94 -2.56 9.52
CA SER A 168 1.79 -2.74 8.34
C SER A 168 2.68 -1.54 8.05
N THR A 169 2.46 -0.42 8.75
CA THR A 169 3.23 0.81 8.60
C THR A 169 3.69 1.28 9.98
N PRO A 170 4.94 1.76 10.11
CA PRO A 170 5.45 2.26 11.38
C PRO A 170 4.66 3.48 11.86
N GLY A 171 4.57 3.64 13.18
CA GLY A 171 3.97 4.82 13.79
C GLY A 171 4.81 6.07 13.60
N SER A 172 4.18 7.24 13.73
CA SER A 172 4.85 8.54 13.69
C SER A 172 4.97 9.13 15.09
N ILE A 173 6.07 9.83 15.35
CA ILE A 173 6.38 10.38 16.67
C ILE A 173 5.88 11.82 16.78
N PHE A 174 5.21 12.10 17.90
CA PHE A 174 4.93 13.44 18.38
C PHE A 174 5.32 13.56 19.85
N GLU A 175 6.31 14.40 20.17
CA GLU A 175 6.89 14.50 21.51
C GLU A 175 7.34 13.13 22.03
N ASP A 176 6.83 12.67 23.18
CA ASP A 176 7.07 11.33 23.74
C ASP A 176 5.92 10.34 23.45
N THR A 177 5.29 10.46 22.31
CA THR A 177 4.14 9.63 21.91
C THR A 177 4.36 9.06 20.53
N ILE A 178 4.10 7.76 20.34
CA ILE A 178 4.01 7.10 19.04
C ILE A 178 2.54 6.99 18.64
N ILE A 179 2.18 7.59 17.51
CA ILE A 179 0.82 7.61 16.97
C ILE A 179 0.78 6.67 15.77
N MET A 180 -0.20 5.77 15.75
CA MET A 180 -0.30 4.78 14.69
C MET A 180 -1.74 4.36 14.39
N GLY A 181 -1.95 4.00 13.14
CA GLY A 181 -3.13 3.25 12.71
C GLY A 181 -2.93 1.75 12.87
N SER A 182 -3.77 0.99 12.20
CA SER A 182 -3.73 -0.47 12.22
C SER A 182 -4.09 -1.07 10.87
N SER A 183 -3.69 -2.31 10.66
CA SER A 183 -4.20 -3.19 9.61
C SER A 183 -5.12 -4.22 10.23
N VAL A 184 -6.32 -4.35 9.70
CA VAL A 184 -7.37 -5.24 10.16
C VAL A 184 -7.96 -6.02 9.00
N PRO A 185 -8.55 -7.21 9.21
CA PRO A 185 -9.19 -7.96 8.13
C PRO A 185 -10.43 -7.25 7.60
N GLU A 186 -10.66 -7.40 6.32
CA GLU A 186 -11.82 -6.90 5.57
C GLU A 186 -13.04 -7.82 5.67
N THR A 187 -13.16 -8.57 6.76
CA THR A 187 -14.20 -9.58 6.98
C THR A 187 -15.13 -9.21 8.12
N LEU A 188 -16.30 -9.86 8.22
CA LEU A 188 -17.20 -9.75 9.36
C LEU A 188 -17.17 -11.03 10.22
N PRO A 189 -17.30 -10.93 11.57
CA PRO A 189 -17.23 -9.67 12.34
C PRO A 189 -15.87 -9.01 12.17
N GLY A 190 -15.85 -7.68 12.06
CA GLY A 190 -14.64 -6.91 11.79
C GLY A 190 -13.89 -6.53 13.07
N SER A 191 -12.60 -6.26 12.92
CA SER A 191 -11.81 -5.60 13.96
C SER A 191 -11.79 -4.10 13.71
N PRO A 192 -11.91 -3.24 14.75
CA PRO A 192 -11.93 -1.79 14.56
C PRO A 192 -10.55 -1.26 14.18
N GLY A 193 -10.53 -0.37 13.20
CA GLY A 193 -9.31 0.25 12.65
C GLY A 193 -8.86 1.52 13.38
N HIS A 194 -9.16 1.68 14.66
CA HIS A 194 -8.94 2.90 15.43
C HIS A 194 -7.50 3.42 15.40
N ILE A 195 -7.36 4.76 15.41
CA ILE A 195 -6.06 5.43 15.51
C ILE A 195 -5.72 5.60 16.98
N ARG A 196 -4.50 5.23 17.37
CA ARG A 196 -4.08 5.20 18.78
C ARG A 196 -2.72 5.83 18.98
N ALA A 197 -2.52 6.38 20.15
CA ALA A 197 -1.26 6.94 20.59
C ALA A 197 -0.78 6.29 21.88
N PHE A 198 0.49 5.89 21.90
CA PHE A 198 1.11 5.23 23.03
C PHE A 198 2.32 6.00 23.52
N ASP A 199 2.56 6.00 24.82
CA ASP A 199 3.75 6.55 25.41
C ASP A 199 5.00 5.78 24.98
N VAL A 200 6.00 6.46 24.41
CA VAL A 200 7.23 5.82 23.90
C VAL A 200 8.08 5.18 24.98
N ASN A 201 7.94 5.58 26.26
CA ASN A 201 8.77 5.07 27.34
C ASN A 201 8.25 3.79 27.96
N ASN A 202 6.91 3.66 28.09
CA ASN A 202 6.28 2.55 28.81
C ASN A 202 5.16 1.83 28.05
N GLY A 203 4.77 2.31 26.84
CA GLY A 203 3.76 1.69 26.01
C GLY A 203 2.31 1.92 26.45
N LYS A 204 2.06 2.76 27.47
CA LYS A 204 0.69 3.03 27.91
C LYS A 204 -0.08 3.81 26.85
N LEU A 205 -1.34 3.41 26.65
CA LEU A 205 -2.27 4.14 25.78
C LEU A 205 -2.48 5.56 26.33
N ARG A 206 -2.27 6.59 25.49
CA ARG A 206 -2.48 8.00 25.78
C ARG A 206 -3.86 8.47 25.34
N TRP A 207 -4.23 8.12 24.10
CA TRP A 207 -5.54 8.41 23.54
C TRP A 207 -5.90 7.43 22.42
N ILE A 208 -7.19 7.36 22.13
CA ILE A 208 -7.78 6.60 21.01
C ILE A 208 -8.77 7.49 20.27
N PHE A 209 -8.74 7.44 18.95
CA PHE A 209 -9.77 7.99 18.07
C PHE A 209 -10.54 6.85 17.43
N HIS A 210 -11.84 6.79 17.66
CA HIS A 210 -12.72 5.78 17.11
C HIS A 210 -13.04 6.10 15.64
N THR A 211 -12.50 5.34 14.71
CA THR A 211 -12.77 5.49 13.27
C THR A 211 -14.15 4.96 12.88
N ILE A 212 -14.73 4.09 13.71
CA ILE A 212 -16.15 3.72 13.71
C ILE A 212 -16.72 4.30 15.00
N PRO A 213 -17.52 5.40 14.92
CA PRO A 213 -17.97 6.14 16.11
C PRO A 213 -18.91 5.33 16.99
N LYS A 214 -18.80 5.56 18.29
CA LYS A 214 -19.68 5.01 19.33
C LYS A 214 -20.88 5.93 19.60
N PRO A 215 -21.91 5.46 20.31
CA PRO A 215 -23.04 6.29 20.73
C PRO A 215 -22.60 7.59 21.40
N GLY A 216 -23.10 8.72 20.88
CA GLY A 216 -22.74 10.06 21.37
C GLY A 216 -21.52 10.69 20.71
N GLU A 217 -20.76 9.97 19.91
CA GLU A 217 -19.64 10.53 19.13
C GLU A 217 -20.12 11.07 17.79
N PHE A 218 -19.41 12.06 17.26
CA PHE A 218 -19.70 12.64 15.94
C PHE A 218 -19.53 11.57 14.86
N GLY A 219 -20.52 11.48 13.95
CA GLY A 219 -20.51 10.50 12.85
C GLY A 219 -21.23 9.18 13.17
N TYR A 220 -21.65 8.96 14.43
CA TYR A 220 -22.37 7.75 14.82
C TYR A 220 -23.67 7.53 14.00
N ASP A 221 -24.35 8.59 13.67
CA ASP A 221 -25.58 8.61 12.86
C ASP A 221 -25.37 8.28 11.37
N THR A 222 -24.11 8.19 10.93
CA THR A 222 -23.73 7.74 9.58
C THR A 222 -23.59 6.21 9.46
N TRP A 223 -23.90 5.49 10.53
CA TRP A 223 -23.84 4.04 10.64
C TRP A 223 -25.15 3.50 11.22
N PRO A 224 -25.46 2.21 10.98
CA PRO A 224 -26.49 1.52 11.77
C PRO A 224 -26.12 1.51 13.27
N LYS A 225 -27.15 1.52 14.12
CA LYS A 225 -27.02 1.72 15.57
C LYS A 225 -25.95 0.88 16.28
N ASP A 226 -25.77 -0.37 15.88
CA ASP A 226 -24.84 -1.29 16.53
C ASP A 226 -23.61 -1.64 15.66
N ALA A 227 -23.37 -0.88 14.58
CA ALA A 227 -22.28 -1.13 13.64
C ALA A 227 -20.91 -1.15 14.31
N TYR A 228 -20.67 -0.30 15.32
CA TYR A 228 -19.39 -0.25 16.04
C TYR A 228 -19.03 -1.57 16.76
N GLN A 229 -19.99 -2.49 16.97
CA GLN A 229 -19.76 -3.79 17.56
C GLN A 229 -19.43 -4.88 16.53
N LEU A 230 -19.83 -4.70 15.28
CA LEU A 230 -19.80 -5.73 14.23
C LEU A 230 -18.87 -5.35 13.07
N SER A 231 -18.91 -4.08 12.68
CA SER A 231 -18.12 -3.56 11.56
C SER A 231 -16.64 -3.40 11.94
N GLY A 232 -15.80 -3.47 10.95
CA GLY A 232 -14.36 -3.22 11.06
C GLY A 232 -13.88 -2.33 9.91
N GLY A 233 -12.58 -2.39 9.61
CA GLY A 233 -11.98 -1.51 8.61
C GLY A 233 -11.89 -0.06 9.09
N ALA A 234 -12.10 0.89 8.19
CA ALA A 234 -11.93 2.32 8.43
C ALA A 234 -10.56 2.64 9.08
N ASN A 235 -9.53 1.91 8.69
CA ASN A 235 -8.23 1.87 9.34
C ASN A 235 -7.17 2.67 8.59
N ALA A 236 -6.31 3.39 9.34
CA ALA A 236 -5.17 4.11 8.78
C ALA A 236 -3.97 3.16 8.56
N TRP A 237 -4.14 2.16 7.71
CA TRP A 237 -3.13 1.13 7.45
C TRP A 237 -1.87 1.65 6.74
N ALA A 238 -2.02 2.72 5.99
CA ALA A 238 -0.91 3.38 5.29
C ALA A 238 -0.06 4.29 6.19
N GLY A 239 -0.45 4.44 7.47
CA GLY A 239 0.24 5.28 8.45
C GLY A 239 -0.33 6.68 8.61
N VAL A 240 0.38 7.50 9.37
CA VAL A 240 -0.03 8.85 9.71
C VAL A 240 1.13 9.83 9.53
N THR A 241 0.82 11.10 9.28
CA THR A 241 1.80 12.18 9.16
C THR A 241 1.62 13.19 10.29
N VAL A 242 2.71 13.60 10.92
CA VAL A 242 2.69 14.54 12.06
C VAL A 242 3.19 15.92 11.63
N ASP A 243 2.38 16.93 11.86
CA ASP A 243 2.79 18.33 11.86
C ASP A 243 3.17 18.72 13.29
N ALA A 244 4.44 18.57 13.63
CA ALA A 244 4.92 18.84 14.99
C ALA A 244 4.80 20.33 15.37
N LYS A 245 4.90 21.24 14.40
CA LYS A 245 4.81 22.69 14.61
C LYS A 245 3.42 23.09 15.11
N ASN A 246 2.37 22.50 14.54
CA ASN A 246 0.99 22.82 14.84
C ASN A 246 0.32 21.81 15.79
N ALA A 247 1.07 20.80 16.27
CA ALA A 247 0.58 19.70 17.10
C ALA A 247 -0.63 18.98 16.47
N MET A 248 -0.55 18.72 15.16
CA MET A 248 -1.59 18.03 14.40
C MET A 248 -1.06 16.69 13.88
N VAL A 249 -1.95 15.70 13.80
CA VAL A 249 -1.68 14.44 13.09
C VAL A 249 -2.72 14.24 12.01
N PHE A 250 -2.26 13.84 10.84
CA PHE A 250 -3.08 13.56 9.67
C PHE A 250 -3.06 12.06 9.37
N ALA A 251 -4.25 11.50 9.19
CA ALA A 251 -4.42 10.10 8.84
C ALA A 251 -5.33 9.97 7.63
N ALA A 252 -5.02 9.02 6.77
CA ALA A 252 -5.88 8.58 5.68
C ALA A 252 -6.44 7.20 6.05
N THR A 253 -7.76 7.05 6.00
CA THR A 253 -8.44 5.79 6.34
C THR A 253 -8.88 5.04 5.10
N GLY A 254 -8.96 3.73 5.21
CA GLY A 254 -9.49 2.84 4.20
C GLY A 254 -10.97 2.55 4.38
N SER A 255 -11.45 1.62 3.59
CA SER A 255 -12.84 1.20 3.50
C SER A 255 -13.34 0.55 4.79
N ALA A 256 -14.66 0.53 4.96
CA ALA A 256 -15.30 -0.19 6.04
C ALA A 256 -15.55 -1.65 5.64
N SER A 257 -15.38 -2.60 6.56
CA SER A 257 -15.68 -4.02 6.30
C SER A 257 -17.21 -4.27 6.27
N PHE A 258 -17.67 -5.10 5.44
CA PHE A 258 -17.10 -5.85 4.34
C PHE A 258 -17.04 -4.98 3.07
N ASP A 259 -15.95 -5.03 2.32
CA ASP A 259 -15.62 -4.02 1.31
C ASP A 259 -16.57 -3.98 0.11
N PHE A 260 -17.07 -5.11 -0.37
CA PHE A 260 -17.79 -5.21 -1.63
C PHE A 260 -19.31 -5.34 -1.49
N TYR A 261 -19.83 -5.40 -0.26
CA TYR A 261 -21.25 -5.52 0.04
C TYR A 261 -21.57 -4.92 1.41
N GLY A 262 -22.13 -3.70 1.40
CA GLY A 262 -22.30 -2.85 2.57
C GLY A 262 -23.65 -2.99 3.29
N VAL A 263 -24.41 -4.05 3.05
CA VAL A 263 -25.79 -4.22 3.58
C VAL A 263 -25.92 -4.11 5.11
N THR A 264 -24.84 -4.38 5.85
CA THR A 264 -24.83 -4.30 7.33
C THR A 264 -24.35 -2.93 7.84
N ARG A 265 -24.00 -2.01 6.94
CA ARG A 265 -23.40 -0.72 7.27
C ARG A 265 -23.99 0.45 6.48
N HIS A 266 -25.31 0.46 6.26
CA HIS A 266 -26.00 1.55 5.57
C HIS A 266 -25.65 2.92 6.15
N GLY A 267 -25.52 3.95 5.30
CA GLY A 267 -25.11 5.30 5.64
C GLY A 267 -23.75 5.67 5.04
N ASP A 268 -23.29 6.89 5.30
CA ASP A 268 -22.03 7.40 4.72
C ASP A 268 -20.76 6.77 5.31
N ASN A 269 -20.85 6.07 6.45
CA ASN A 269 -19.79 5.34 7.15
C ASN A 269 -18.59 6.21 7.59
N LEU A 270 -18.81 7.34 8.24
CA LEU A 270 -17.72 8.10 8.85
C LEU A 270 -17.05 7.28 9.97
N PHE A 271 -15.71 7.11 10.01
CA PHE A 271 -14.69 7.83 9.22
C PHE A 271 -13.95 6.89 8.25
N ALA A 272 -14.65 6.02 7.52
CA ALA A 272 -14.03 5.32 6.40
C ALA A 272 -13.74 6.30 5.25
N ASP A 273 -12.69 6.02 4.48
CA ASP A 273 -12.28 6.77 3.29
C ASP A 273 -12.14 8.28 3.52
N CYS A 274 -11.54 8.63 4.66
CA CYS A 274 -11.40 9.99 5.12
C CYS A 274 -9.93 10.43 5.22
N VAL A 275 -9.68 11.70 4.93
CA VAL A 275 -8.54 12.42 5.51
C VAL A 275 -8.98 12.99 6.85
N LEU A 276 -8.31 12.60 7.91
CA LEU A 276 -8.55 13.06 9.27
C LEU A 276 -7.43 13.99 9.71
N ALA A 277 -7.79 15.10 10.36
CA ALA A 277 -6.86 15.90 11.15
C ALA A 277 -7.27 15.80 12.61
N LEU A 278 -6.34 15.34 13.44
CA LEU A 278 -6.53 15.20 14.88
C LEU A 278 -5.52 16.07 15.63
N ASP A 279 -5.89 16.53 16.81
CA ASP A 279 -4.94 17.08 17.77
C ASP A 279 -3.98 15.99 18.24
N ALA A 280 -2.68 16.15 18.03
CA ALA A 280 -1.69 15.11 18.29
C ALA A 280 -1.52 14.76 19.77
N ARG A 281 -1.91 15.67 20.72
CA ARG A 281 -1.83 15.45 22.18
C ARG A 281 -3.02 14.68 22.71
N THR A 282 -4.20 14.86 22.10
CA THR A 282 -5.48 14.41 22.67
C THR A 282 -6.25 13.45 21.80
N GLY A 283 -5.90 13.31 20.54
CA GLY A 283 -6.65 12.53 19.54
C GLY A 283 -7.99 13.16 19.14
N LYS A 284 -8.32 14.36 19.60
CA LYS A 284 -9.57 15.04 19.24
C LYS A 284 -9.56 15.42 17.77
N ARG A 285 -10.66 15.10 17.05
CA ARG A 285 -10.85 15.51 15.66
C ARG A 285 -10.94 17.02 15.54
N LEU A 286 -10.07 17.59 14.71
CA LEU A 286 -10.11 18.99 14.32
C LEU A 286 -11.01 19.18 13.11
N TRP A 287 -10.77 18.38 12.07
CA TRP A 287 -11.59 18.31 10.86
C TRP A 287 -11.46 16.95 10.18
N HIS A 288 -12.31 16.68 9.20
CA HIS A 288 -12.20 15.54 8.30
C HIS A 288 -12.69 15.92 6.90
N PHE A 289 -12.24 15.16 5.92
CA PHE A 289 -12.74 15.19 4.55
C PHE A 289 -12.97 13.75 4.09
N GLN A 290 -14.20 13.41 3.73
CA GLN A 290 -14.54 12.07 3.22
C GLN A 290 -14.49 12.09 1.70
N GLY A 291 -13.67 11.24 1.09
CA GLY A 291 -13.51 11.17 -0.36
C GLY A 291 -14.38 10.11 -1.03
N ILE A 292 -14.88 9.13 -0.27
CA ILE A 292 -15.87 8.16 -0.72
C ILE A 292 -16.87 7.93 0.39
N ARG A 293 -18.15 7.94 0.04
CA ARG A 293 -19.26 7.65 0.94
C ARG A 293 -19.73 6.23 0.69
N HIS A 294 -19.88 5.44 1.73
CA HIS A 294 -20.33 4.05 1.63
C HIS A 294 -19.56 3.28 0.57
N ASP A 295 -18.23 3.19 0.75
CA ASP A 295 -17.37 2.51 -0.22
C ASP A 295 -17.68 1.02 -0.33
N VAL A 296 -17.88 0.53 -1.55
CA VAL A 296 -18.01 -0.88 -1.93
C VAL A 296 -17.08 -1.26 -3.08
N TRP A 297 -16.06 -0.42 -3.33
CA TRP A 297 -15.08 -0.58 -4.41
C TRP A 297 -13.67 -0.87 -3.89
N ASP A 298 -13.45 -0.90 -2.56
CA ASP A 298 -12.13 -0.96 -1.94
C ASP A 298 -11.21 0.17 -2.46
N TRP A 299 -11.76 1.37 -2.54
CA TRP A 299 -11.02 2.55 -3.00
C TRP A 299 -10.44 3.39 -1.85
N ASP A 300 -9.77 2.70 -0.96
CA ASP A 300 -9.02 3.25 0.16
C ASP A 300 -8.24 4.52 -0.19
N PHE A 301 -7.95 5.33 0.81
CA PHE A 301 -6.86 6.28 0.74
C PHE A 301 -5.55 5.55 1.09
N PRO A 302 -4.73 5.20 0.07
CA PRO A 302 -3.71 4.16 0.21
C PRO A 302 -2.41 4.63 0.84
N ALA A 303 -2.23 5.95 1.05
CA ALA A 303 -0.99 6.54 1.55
C ALA A 303 -1.25 7.55 2.67
N ALA A 304 -0.31 7.66 3.60
CA ALA A 304 -0.32 8.74 4.58
C ALA A 304 -0.31 10.11 3.88
N PRO A 305 -1.06 11.12 4.38
CA PRO A 305 -1.14 12.43 3.74
C PRO A 305 0.21 13.14 3.65
N SER A 306 0.49 13.82 2.54
CA SER A 306 1.69 14.64 2.36
C SER A 306 1.40 16.09 2.78
N LEU A 307 2.25 16.65 3.63
CA LEU A 307 2.12 18.05 4.10
C LEU A 307 2.89 18.97 3.14
N VAL A 308 2.16 19.69 2.32
CA VAL A 308 2.72 20.53 1.25
C VAL A 308 2.46 22.01 1.50
N THR A 309 3.19 22.85 0.80
CA THR A 309 2.87 24.28 0.68
C THR A 309 2.66 24.61 -0.78
N VAL A 310 1.49 25.16 -1.10
CA VAL A 310 1.10 25.50 -2.46
C VAL A 310 0.88 27.00 -2.63
N GLN A 311 1.08 27.53 -3.84
CA GLN A 311 0.81 28.92 -4.16
C GLN A 311 -0.63 29.06 -4.67
N ARG A 312 -1.46 29.83 -3.97
CA ARG A 312 -2.84 30.10 -4.35
C ARG A 312 -3.09 31.61 -4.29
N ASN A 313 -3.51 32.20 -5.44
CA ASN A 313 -3.79 33.65 -5.51
C ASN A 313 -2.65 34.52 -4.99
N GLY A 314 -1.40 34.15 -5.31
CA GLY A 314 -0.20 34.87 -4.89
C GLY A 314 0.19 34.70 -3.41
N ARG A 315 -0.43 33.74 -2.70
CA ARG A 315 -0.12 33.44 -1.28
C ARG A 315 0.30 31.98 -1.11
N ALA A 316 1.26 31.77 -0.23
CA ALA A 316 1.63 30.43 0.22
C ALA A 316 0.56 29.90 1.19
N VAL A 317 0.01 28.71 0.91
CA VAL A 317 -1.00 28.03 1.71
C VAL A 317 -0.43 26.70 2.18
N GLU A 318 -0.38 26.50 3.50
CA GLU A 318 -0.07 25.19 4.07
C GLU A 318 -1.25 24.24 3.78
N ALA A 319 -0.97 23.12 3.12
CA ALA A 319 -1.99 22.19 2.62
C ALA A 319 -1.65 20.74 2.94
N VAL A 320 -2.64 19.89 2.78
CA VAL A 320 -2.54 18.43 2.77
C VAL A 320 -2.84 17.95 1.37
N ALA A 321 -1.92 17.22 0.75
CA ALA A 321 -2.13 16.54 -0.51
C ALA A 321 -2.40 15.06 -0.25
N GLN A 322 -3.57 14.56 -0.68
CA GLN A 322 -4.00 13.18 -0.54
C GLN A 322 -4.24 12.55 -1.90
N ILE A 323 -3.41 11.56 -2.23
CA ILE A 323 -3.60 10.71 -3.41
C ILE A 323 -4.57 9.58 -3.08
N THR A 324 -5.30 9.08 -4.09
CA THR A 324 -6.36 8.09 -3.91
C THR A 324 -6.25 6.93 -4.90
N LYS A 325 -6.83 5.77 -4.54
CA LYS A 325 -6.97 4.62 -5.46
C LYS A 325 -7.79 4.98 -6.71
N GLN A 326 -8.70 5.95 -6.62
CA GLN A 326 -9.47 6.46 -7.76
C GLN A 326 -8.63 7.22 -8.79
N GLY A 327 -7.38 7.56 -8.47
CA GLY A 327 -6.49 8.36 -9.32
C GLY A 327 -6.66 9.87 -9.14
N TYR A 328 -7.22 10.32 -8.03
CA TYR A 328 -7.35 11.74 -7.69
C TYR A 328 -6.27 12.21 -6.72
N VAL A 329 -6.02 13.53 -6.73
CA VAL A 329 -5.32 14.25 -5.66
C VAL A 329 -6.28 15.27 -5.04
N TYR A 330 -6.65 15.07 -3.78
CA TYR A 330 -7.30 16.12 -3.00
C TYR A 330 -6.23 17.02 -2.38
N VAL A 331 -6.38 18.33 -2.55
CA VAL A 331 -5.51 19.35 -1.95
C VAL A 331 -6.36 20.16 -0.98
N LEU A 332 -6.11 19.97 0.31
CA LEU A 332 -6.95 20.49 1.40
C LEU A 332 -6.16 21.52 2.20
N ASP A 333 -6.79 22.60 2.61
CA ASP A 333 -6.22 23.54 3.59
C ASP A 333 -5.88 22.79 4.89
N ARG A 334 -4.62 22.85 5.33
CA ARG A 334 -4.11 22.06 6.46
C ARG A 334 -4.84 22.33 7.77
N ARG A 335 -5.32 23.55 7.98
CA ARG A 335 -5.95 23.97 9.24
C ARG A 335 -7.44 23.69 9.29
N THR A 336 -8.12 23.72 8.14
CA THR A 336 -9.59 23.70 8.06
C THR A 336 -10.14 22.48 7.36
N GLY A 337 -9.33 21.78 6.55
CA GLY A 337 -9.78 20.67 5.70
C GLY A 337 -10.55 21.14 4.46
N ALA A 338 -10.70 22.45 4.24
CA ALA A 338 -11.38 22.97 3.06
C ALA A 338 -10.59 22.65 1.78
N PRO A 339 -11.27 22.10 0.74
CA PRO A 339 -10.61 21.86 -0.55
C PRO A 339 -10.11 23.15 -1.18
N LEU A 340 -8.85 23.16 -1.64
CA LEU A 340 -8.24 24.31 -2.34
C LEU A 340 -8.63 24.38 -3.82
N PHE A 341 -9.16 23.28 -4.38
CA PHE A 341 -9.81 23.22 -5.67
C PHE A 341 -11.26 22.76 -5.47
N PRO A 342 -12.21 23.17 -6.32
CA PRO A 342 -13.60 22.81 -6.15
C PRO A 342 -13.81 21.30 -6.19
N VAL A 343 -14.68 20.80 -5.33
CA VAL A 343 -15.15 19.40 -5.29
C VAL A 343 -16.65 19.41 -5.56
N GLU A 344 -17.08 18.69 -6.59
CA GLU A 344 -18.47 18.56 -7.00
C GLU A 344 -19.06 17.26 -6.46
N MET A 345 -20.31 17.31 -5.99
CA MET A 345 -21.07 16.11 -5.66
C MET A 345 -21.82 15.63 -6.90
N ARG A 346 -21.40 14.49 -7.48
CA ARG A 346 -21.99 13.93 -8.69
C ARG A 346 -22.79 12.65 -8.39
N ASP A 347 -23.90 12.46 -9.10
CA ASP A 347 -24.70 11.23 -9.01
C ASP A 347 -23.91 10.02 -9.48
N VAL A 348 -24.11 8.90 -8.79
CA VAL A 348 -23.48 7.60 -9.09
C VAL A 348 -24.53 6.51 -9.24
N PRO A 349 -24.23 5.40 -9.95
CA PRO A 349 -25.18 4.30 -10.14
C PRO A 349 -25.59 3.67 -8.80
N ALA A 350 -26.88 3.34 -8.68
CA ALA A 350 -27.40 2.56 -7.56
C ALA A 350 -27.02 1.07 -7.70
N SER A 351 -26.82 0.39 -6.59
CA SER A 351 -26.67 -1.07 -6.60
C SER A 351 -27.96 -1.77 -7.01
N ARG A 352 -27.81 -2.91 -7.68
CA ARG A 352 -28.93 -3.83 -8.00
C ARG A 352 -28.89 -5.09 -7.13
N VAL A 353 -27.91 -5.17 -6.23
CA VAL A 353 -27.77 -6.28 -5.30
C VAL A 353 -28.73 -6.06 -4.15
N ASP A 354 -29.49 -7.11 -3.84
CA ASP A 354 -30.53 -7.06 -2.83
C ASP A 354 -29.98 -6.59 -1.45
N GLY A 355 -30.66 -5.60 -0.88
CA GLY A 355 -30.31 -5.00 0.41
C GLY A 355 -29.22 -3.95 0.38
N GLU A 356 -28.47 -3.77 -0.71
CA GLU A 356 -27.42 -2.77 -0.80
C GLU A 356 -27.98 -1.35 -1.05
N LEU A 357 -27.61 -0.41 -0.19
CA LEU A 357 -28.03 1.00 -0.27
C LEU A 357 -26.82 1.93 -0.30
N LEU A 358 -26.41 2.32 -1.50
CA LEU A 358 -25.28 3.20 -1.73
C LEU A 358 -25.63 4.68 -1.47
N ALA A 359 -24.59 5.48 -1.19
CA ALA A 359 -24.70 6.92 -1.29
C ALA A 359 -25.01 7.32 -2.74
N THR A 360 -26.01 8.16 -2.95
CA THR A 360 -26.45 8.55 -4.30
C THR A 360 -25.51 9.50 -5.01
N LYS A 361 -24.61 10.16 -4.25
CA LYS A 361 -23.62 11.12 -4.76
C LYS A 361 -22.26 10.88 -4.14
N GLN A 362 -21.22 11.03 -4.96
CA GLN A 362 -19.82 10.95 -4.55
C GLN A 362 -19.08 12.25 -4.83
N PRO A 363 -18.03 12.59 -4.06
CA PRO A 363 -17.22 13.79 -4.29
C PRO A 363 -16.25 13.58 -5.46
N TYR A 364 -16.23 14.55 -6.37
CA TYR A 364 -15.34 14.60 -7.54
C TYR A 364 -14.50 15.89 -7.48
N PRO A 365 -13.17 15.81 -7.30
CA PRO A 365 -12.33 16.99 -7.43
C PRO A 365 -12.32 17.43 -8.91
N THR A 366 -12.46 18.73 -9.15
CA THR A 366 -12.43 19.27 -10.51
C THR A 366 -11.00 19.50 -11.00
N LEU A 367 -10.08 19.74 -10.10
CA LEU A 367 -8.65 19.94 -10.32
C LEU A 367 -7.86 19.39 -9.11
N PRO A 368 -6.63 18.88 -9.34
CA PRO A 368 -6.08 18.49 -10.63
C PRO A 368 -6.94 17.45 -11.33
N PRO A 369 -6.81 17.27 -12.68
CA PRO A 369 -7.49 16.16 -13.33
C PRO A 369 -6.97 14.83 -12.81
N PRO A 370 -7.74 13.72 -12.93
CA PRO A 370 -7.29 12.41 -12.49
C PRO A 370 -5.99 12.01 -13.19
N PHE A 371 -5.06 11.45 -12.43
CA PHE A 371 -3.77 10.97 -12.93
C PHE A 371 -3.79 9.51 -13.39
N ALA A 372 -4.92 8.81 -13.20
CA ALA A 372 -5.21 7.49 -13.71
C ALA A 372 -6.45 7.54 -14.60
N ARG A 373 -6.55 6.63 -15.57
CA ARG A 373 -7.78 6.45 -16.37
C ARG A 373 -8.90 5.92 -15.50
N GLN A 374 -10.11 6.42 -15.72
CA GLN A 374 -11.30 6.11 -14.89
C GLN A 374 -12.44 5.57 -15.74
N GLY A 375 -13.04 4.46 -15.31
CA GLY A 375 -14.12 3.82 -16.04
C GLY A 375 -13.66 3.21 -17.36
N LEU A 376 -13.80 1.91 -17.52
CA LEU A 376 -13.36 1.21 -18.74
C LEU A 376 -14.39 1.33 -19.84
N THR A 377 -13.93 1.73 -21.03
CA THR A 377 -14.72 1.84 -22.27
C THR A 377 -14.20 0.88 -23.35
N GLU A 378 -15.01 0.59 -24.38
CA GLU A 378 -14.68 -0.40 -25.41
C GLU A 378 -13.43 0.01 -26.24
N ASP A 379 -13.24 1.30 -26.48
CA ASP A 379 -12.09 1.84 -27.21
C ASP A 379 -10.76 1.71 -26.45
N MET A 380 -10.81 1.50 -25.13
CA MET A 380 -9.62 1.26 -24.30
C MET A 380 -9.16 -0.21 -24.34
N LEU A 381 -9.95 -1.15 -24.88
CA LEU A 381 -9.61 -2.57 -24.89
C LEU A 381 -8.36 -2.86 -25.71
N THR A 382 -7.62 -3.90 -25.28
CA THR A 382 -6.38 -4.32 -25.95
C THR A 382 -6.59 -4.57 -27.45
N THR A 383 -5.61 -4.16 -28.25
CA THR A 383 -5.52 -4.47 -29.69
C THR A 383 -4.21 -5.20 -30.00
N ARG A 384 -3.63 -5.88 -28.98
CA ARG A 384 -2.32 -6.53 -29.08
C ARG A 384 -2.32 -7.61 -30.16
N THR A 385 -3.38 -8.44 -30.21
CA THR A 385 -3.68 -9.34 -31.33
C THR A 385 -5.18 -9.32 -31.62
N PRO A 386 -5.63 -9.70 -32.86
CA PRO A 386 -7.05 -9.82 -33.17
C PRO A 386 -7.79 -10.79 -32.24
N GLU A 387 -7.16 -11.92 -31.89
CA GLU A 387 -7.71 -12.97 -31.02
C GLU A 387 -7.88 -12.44 -29.58
N ALA A 388 -6.85 -11.75 -29.04
CA ALA A 388 -6.90 -11.13 -27.72
C ALA A 388 -8.02 -10.08 -27.66
N HIS A 389 -8.14 -9.24 -28.70
CA HIS A 389 -9.20 -8.24 -28.78
C HIS A 389 -10.58 -8.89 -28.80
N ALA A 390 -10.80 -9.91 -29.60
CA ALA A 390 -12.09 -10.59 -29.75
C ALA A 390 -12.53 -11.24 -28.42
N ASP A 391 -11.63 -11.93 -27.72
CA ASP A 391 -11.92 -12.57 -26.43
C ASP A 391 -12.25 -11.51 -25.37
N VAL A 392 -11.39 -10.49 -25.24
CA VAL A 392 -11.57 -9.40 -24.27
C VAL A 392 -12.88 -8.66 -24.51
N LEU A 393 -13.20 -8.33 -25.76
CA LEU A 393 -14.44 -7.66 -26.12
C LEU A 393 -15.68 -8.51 -25.75
N ALA A 394 -15.63 -9.81 -26.04
CA ALA A 394 -16.73 -10.73 -25.69
C ALA A 394 -16.96 -10.80 -24.17
N ARG A 395 -15.90 -10.82 -23.36
CA ARG A 395 -15.98 -10.80 -21.88
C ARG A 395 -16.39 -9.43 -21.35
N PHE A 396 -15.82 -8.34 -21.88
CA PHE A 396 -16.16 -6.96 -21.50
C PHE A 396 -17.67 -6.69 -21.64
N ARG A 397 -18.29 -7.19 -22.70
CA ARG A 397 -19.73 -6.99 -22.93
C ARG A 397 -20.63 -7.66 -21.91
N LYS A 398 -20.15 -8.71 -21.25
CA LYS A 398 -20.89 -9.47 -20.22
C LYS A 398 -20.88 -8.80 -18.85
N TYR A 399 -19.86 -8.02 -18.54
CA TYR A 399 -19.68 -7.39 -17.23
C TYR A 399 -20.36 -6.02 -17.17
N ARG A 400 -20.79 -5.64 -15.97
CA ARG A 400 -21.12 -4.26 -15.66
C ARG A 400 -19.83 -3.43 -15.61
N LYS A 401 -19.90 -2.16 -15.93
CA LYS A 401 -18.75 -1.27 -16.05
C LYS A 401 -19.15 0.18 -16.02
N GLY A 402 -18.21 1.02 -15.66
CA GLY A 402 -18.36 2.45 -15.49
C GLY A 402 -17.65 2.91 -14.24
N PHE A 403 -17.37 4.21 -14.15
CA PHE A 403 -16.79 4.76 -12.93
C PHE A 403 -17.85 4.80 -11.82
N PHE A 404 -17.55 4.29 -10.64
CA PHE A 404 -18.48 4.02 -9.55
C PHE A 404 -19.61 3.01 -9.87
N GLU A 405 -19.47 2.16 -10.89
CA GLU A 405 -20.40 1.03 -11.05
C GLU A 405 -20.18 0.04 -9.89
N PRO A 406 -21.21 -0.28 -9.08
CA PRO A 406 -21.03 -1.12 -7.90
C PRO A 406 -20.83 -2.60 -8.25
N PRO A 407 -20.26 -3.39 -7.32
CA PRO A 407 -20.20 -4.85 -7.43
C PRO A 407 -21.58 -5.46 -7.73
N SER A 408 -21.60 -6.51 -8.55
CA SER A 408 -22.84 -7.10 -9.03
C SER A 408 -22.78 -8.64 -9.08
N LEU A 409 -23.94 -9.29 -9.25
CA LEU A 409 -24.03 -10.75 -9.42
C LEU A 409 -23.60 -11.20 -10.82
N GLU A 410 -23.65 -10.30 -11.81
CA GLU A 410 -23.13 -10.56 -13.16
C GLU A 410 -21.62 -10.44 -13.22
N GLY A 411 -21.02 -9.71 -12.30
CA GLY A 411 -19.64 -9.27 -12.28
C GLY A 411 -19.50 -7.84 -12.78
N THR A 412 -18.60 -7.09 -12.16
CA THR A 412 -18.33 -5.67 -12.44
C THR A 412 -16.86 -5.46 -12.73
N ILE A 413 -16.53 -4.70 -13.78
CA ILE A 413 -15.18 -4.23 -14.03
C ILE A 413 -14.98 -2.92 -13.26
N VAL A 414 -14.04 -2.93 -12.34
CA VAL A 414 -13.60 -1.77 -11.55
C VAL A 414 -12.33 -1.21 -12.18
N PHE A 415 -12.33 0.11 -12.53
CA PHE A 415 -11.18 0.76 -13.12
C PHE A 415 -11.10 2.25 -12.72
N PRO A 416 -10.02 2.69 -12.03
CA PRO A 416 -8.88 1.89 -11.54
C PRO A 416 -9.33 0.74 -10.65
N GLY A 417 -8.53 -0.34 -10.63
CA GLY A 417 -8.85 -1.55 -9.87
C GLY A 417 -8.50 -1.44 -8.38
N PHE A 418 -8.40 -2.59 -7.70
CA PHE A 418 -8.18 -2.64 -6.24
C PHE A 418 -6.77 -2.25 -5.81
N ASP A 419 -5.75 -2.48 -6.65
CA ASP A 419 -4.42 -1.89 -6.43
C ASP A 419 -4.43 -0.36 -6.69
N GLY A 420 -5.52 0.17 -7.22
CA GLY A 420 -5.79 1.59 -7.36
C GLY A 420 -4.99 2.30 -8.45
N GLY A 421 -5.33 3.57 -8.66
CA GLY A 421 -4.49 4.52 -9.37
C GLY A 421 -3.23 4.81 -8.58
N ALA A 422 -3.36 5.18 -7.29
CA ALA A 422 -2.22 5.31 -6.39
C ALA A 422 -2.16 4.15 -5.40
N GLU A 423 -0.96 3.94 -4.86
CA GLU A 423 -0.62 2.88 -3.93
C GLU A 423 0.07 3.40 -2.66
N TRP A 424 0.30 2.51 -1.69
CA TRP A 424 0.90 2.79 -0.37
C TRP A 424 2.27 3.47 -0.43
N GLY A 425 2.99 3.38 -1.54
CA GLY A 425 4.26 4.07 -1.75
C GLY A 425 4.15 5.58 -1.66
N GLY A 426 2.95 6.13 -1.88
CA GLY A 426 2.66 7.54 -1.74
C GLY A 426 3.24 8.39 -2.86
N ALA A 427 3.26 9.71 -2.65
CA ALA A 427 3.76 10.68 -3.62
C ALA A 427 4.96 11.45 -3.09
N ALA A 428 5.84 11.92 -3.99
CA ALA A 428 6.92 12.84 -3.66
C ALA A 428 6.53 14.26 -4.07
N PHE A 429 6.85 15.26 -3.25
CA PHE A 429 6.54 16.66 -3.55
C PHE A 429 7.82 17.50 -3.52
N ASP A 430 8.03 18.28 -4.57
CA ASP A 430 9.12 19.24 -4.65
C ASP A 430 8.65 20.64 -4.23
N PRO A 431 9.05 21.11 -3.04
CA PRO A 431 8.62 22.42 -2.55
C PRO A 431 9.12 23.62 -3.39
N ALA A 432 10.18 23.44 -4.18
CA ALA A 432 10.72 24.50 -5.02
C ALA A 432 9.87 24.73 -6.28
N THR A 433 9.25 23.70 -6.81
CA THR A 433 8.46 23.78 -8.06
C THR A 433 6.97 23.65 -7.86
N GLY A 434 6.52 23.11 -6.71
CA GLY A 434 5.12 22.79 -6.46
C GLY A 434 4.65 21.53 -7.19
N LEU A 435 5.57 20.70 -7.71
CA LEU A 435 5.25 19.46 -8.42
C LEU A 435 5.12 18.29 -7.45
N LEU A 436 4.03 17.55 -7.60
CA LEU A 436 3.78 16.28 -6.93
C LEU A 436 4.02 15.15 -7.94
N TYR A 437 4.86 14.19 -7.58
CA TYR A 437 5.15 13.00 -8.39
C TYR A 437 4.43 11.80 -7.80
N VAL A 438 3.68 11.09 -8.64
CA VAL A 438 2.91 9.91 -8.23
C VAL A 438 2.94 8.86 -9.34
N ASN A 439 3.27 7.62 -8.97
CA ASN A 439 3.12 6.48 -9.86
C ASN A 439 1.69 5.94 -9.79
N SER A 440 1.24 5.35 -10.90
CA SER A 440 -0.12 4.86 -11.03
C SER A 440 -0.17 3.49 -11.69
N ASN A 441 -1.04 2.64 -11.18
CA ASN A 441 -1.47 1.42 -11.83
C ASN A 441 -2.66 1.69 -12.75
N GLU A 442 -2.58 1.18 -13.97
CA GLU A 442 -3.62 1.29 -14.99
C GLU A 442 -4.20 -0.11 -15.28
N MET A 443 -4.68 -0.77 -14.21
CA MET A 443 -5.13 -2.16 -14.24
C MET A 443 -6.63 -2.26 -13.94
N PRO A 444 -7.46 -2.73 -14.90
CA PRO A 444 -8.85 -3.05 -14.60
C PRO A 444 -8.94 -4.38 -13.86
N TRP A 445 -9.85 -4.45 -12.89
CA TRP A 445 -10.13 -5.64 -12.11
C TRP A 445 -11.58 -6.08 -12.24
N ILE A 446 -11.87 -7.34 -11.97
CA ILE A 446 -13.21 -7.90 -11.97
C ILE A 446 -13.55 -8.30 -10.53
N ILE A 447 -14.73 -7.87 -10.08
CA ILE A 447 -15.36 -8.32 -8.86
C ILE A 447 -16.73 -8.93 -9.19
N LYS A 448 -17.03 -10.08 -8.59
CA LYS A 448 -18.33 -10.73 -8.73
C LYS A 448 -18.85 -11.16 -7.38
N LEU A 449 -20.08 -10.79 -7.09
CA LEU A 449 -20.77 -11.28 -5.90
C LEU A 449 -21.50 -12.57 -6.23
N ILE A 450 -21.42 -13.52 -5.32
CA ILE A 450 -22.11 -14.81 -5.38
C ILE A 450 -22.85 -15.05 -4.07
N ALA A 451 -23.81 -15.98 -4.07
CA ALA A 451 -24.45 -16.41 -2.82
C ALA A 451 -23.38 -16.90 -1.82
N ASN A 452 -23.51 -16.53 -0.56
CA ASN A 452 -22.53 -16.85 0.48
C ASN A 452 -22.65 -18.30 0.95
N ASN A 453 -22.35 -19.24 0.05
CA ASN A 453 -22.26 -20.67 0.32
C ASN A 453 -21.15 -21.31 -0.51
N ASP A 454 -20.72 -22.51 -0.12
CA ASP A 454 -19.57 -23.15 -0.73
C ASP A 454 -19.90 -23.79 -2.08
N THR A 455 -21.17 -24.20 -2.25
CA THR A 455 -21.68 -24.68 -3.54
C THR A 455 -21.64 -23.59 -4.60
N ALA A 456 -22.05 -22.36 -4.28
CA ALA A 456 -22.00 -21.24 -5.22
C ALA A 456 -20.54 -20.89 -5.59
N LEU A 457 -19.62 -20.95 -4.63
CA LEU A 457 -18.20 -20.73 -4.89
C LEU A 457 -17.63 -21.82 -5.81
N TYR A 458 -17.94 -23.08 -5.54
CA TYR A 458 -17.55 -24.20 -6.40
C TYR A 458 -18.08 -24.02 -7.82
N ASN A 459 -19.36 -23.68 -7.95
CA ASN A 459 -20.01 -23.49 -9.26
C ASN A 459 -19.39 -22.32 -10.03
N SER A 460 -19.01 -21.25 -9.35
CA SER A 460 -18.37 -20.09 -9.98
C SER A 460 -16.97 -20.39 -10.54
N LYS A 461 -16.16 -21.20 -9.86
CA LYS A 461 -14.73 -21.37 -10.19
C LYS A 461 -14.37 -22.74 -10.76
N CYS A 462 -15.10 -23.79 -10.41
CA CYS A 462 -14.67 -25.18 -10.66
C CYS A 462 -15.60 -25.95 -11.59
N ALA A 463 -16.92 -25.69 -11.53
CA ALA A 463 -17.93 -26.51 -12.20
C ALA A 463 -17.81 -26.50 -13.73
N THR A 464 -17.27 -25.44 -14.34
CA THR A 464 -17.03 -25.36 -15.80
C THR A 464 -16.17 -26.53 -16.30
N CYS A 465 -15.18 -26.97 -15.51
CA CYS A 465 -14.30 -28.07 -15.86
C CYS A 465 -14.69 -29.37 -15.17
N HIS A 466 -15.07 -29.33 -13.89
CA HIS A 466 -15.31 -30.49 -13.04
C HIS A 466 -16.80 -30.84 -12.91
N ARG A 467 -17.69 -30.08 -13.58
CA ARG A 467 -19.16 -30.20 -13.57
C ARG A 467 -19.75 -29.92 -12.17
N GLU A 468 -21.01 -29.51 -12.12
CA GLU A 468 -21.72 -29.24 -10.85
C GLU A 468 -21.84 -30.49 -9.97
N ASP A 469 -21.96 -31.66 -10.57
CA ASP A 469 -22.03 -32.98 -9.89
C ASP A 469 -20.67 -33.49 -9.41
N LYS A 470 -19.58 -32.77 -9.66
CA LYS A 470 -18.18 -33.14 -9.33
C LYS A 470 -17.65 -34.39 -9.98
N LYS A 471 -18.37 -34.98 -10.93
CA LYS A 471 -17.98 -36.23 -11.62
C LYS A 471 -16.94 -36.05 -12.70
N GLY A 472 -16.67 -34.79 -13.04
CA GLY A 472 -15.72 -34.47 -14.09
C GLY A 472 -16.21 -34.78 -15.49
N GLY A 473 -15.34 -34.67 -16.49
CA GLY A 473 -15.66 -34.88 -17.90
C GLY A 473 -14.45 -34.69 -18.79
N ALA A 474 -14.68 -34.28 -20.03
CA ALA A 474 -13.61 -34.11 -21.02
C ALA A 474 -12.62 -32.96 -20.63
N THR A 475 -13.09 -31.98 -19.85
CA THR A 475 -12.33 -30.77 -19.49
C THR A 475 -11.61 -30.87 -18.14
N GLY A 476 -12.12 -31.70 -17.20
CA GLY A 476 -11.52 -31.89 -15.88
C GLY A 476 -11.84 -33.23 -15.25
N PRO A 477 -10.97 -33.77 -14.38
CA PRO A 477 -11.20 -35.05 -13.71
C PRO A 477 -12.33 -34.98 -12.68
N SER A 478 -12.79 -36.17 -12.22
CA SER A 478 -13.72 -36.30 -11.11
C SER A 478 -13.06 -35.84 -9.79
N LEU A 479 -13.82 -35.09 -8.98
CA LEU A 479 -13.45 -34.67 -7.64
C LEU A 479 -14.17 -35.46 -6.52
N GLU A 480 -14.91 -36.51 -6.86
CA GLU A 480 -15.72 -37.28 -5.88
C GLU A 480 -14.91 -37.90 -4.75
N ASN A 481 -13.65 -38.25 -4.96
CA ASN A 481 -12.77 -38.84 -3.94
C ASN A 481 -11.50 -38.01 -3.68
N VAL A 482 -11.61 -36.70 -3.78
CA VAL A 482 -10.46 -35.82 -3.60
C VAL A 482 -9.81 -35.96 -2.24
N ALA A 483 -10.60 -36.18 -1.18
CA ALA A 483 -10.13 -36.36 0.19
C ALA A 483 -9.23 -37.61 0.41
N THR A 484 -9.28 -38.58 -0.48
CA THR A 484 -8.39 -39.77 -0.43
C THR A 484 -7.07 -39.56 -1.19
N LYS A 485 -6.98 -38.50 -1.98
CA LYS A 485 -5.84 -38.21 -2.88
C LYS A 485 -4.95 -37.11 -2.39
N PHE A 486 -5.49 -36.17 -1.62
CA PHE A 486 -4.79 -34.95 -1.19
C PHE A 486 -5.07 -34.65 0.28
N THR A 487 -4.08 -34.12 0.98
CA THR A 487 -4.27 -33.40 2.25
C THR A 487 -4.92 -32.05 1.99
N ARG A 488 -5.42 -31.39 3.06
CA ARG A 488 -5.98 -30.02 2.95
C ARG A 488 -4.98 -29.02 2.39
N ASP A 489 -3.75 -29.06 2.86
CA ASP A 489 -2.69 -28.14 2.43
C ASP A 489 -2.26 -28.38 0.96
N GLU A 490 -2.16 -29.63 0.55
CA GLU A 490 -1.88 -29.97 -0.84
C GLU A 490 -3.01 -29.51 -1.77
N LEU A 491 -4.28 -29.73 -1.37
CA LEU A 491 -5.42 -29.29 -2.15
C LEU A 491 -5.51 -27.76 -2.21
N ALA A 492 -5.26 -27.05 -1.11
CA ALA A 492 -5.20 -25.60 -1.08
C ALA A 492 -4.10 -25.05 -1.99
N THR A 493 -2.95 -25.70 -1.98
CA THR A 493 -1.82 -25.36 -2.86
C THR A 493 -2.17 -25.61 -4.33
N LEU A 494 -2.78 -26.75 -4.63
CA LEU A 494 -3.22 -27.12 -5.97
C LEU A 494 -4.25 -26.11 -6.52
N ILE A 495 -5.24 -25.72 -5.71
CA ILE A 495 -6.24 -24.72 -6.12
C ILE A 495 -5.56 -23.38 -6.39
N ARG A 496 -4.64 -22.96 -5.53
CA ARG A 496 -3.95 -21.67 -5.67
C ARG A 496 -3.04 -21.60 -6.89
N GLN A 497 -2.30 -22.69 -7.16
CA GLN A 497 -1.24 -22.70 -8.18
C GLN A 497 -1.68 -23.30 -9.52
N GLY A 498 -2.72 -24.09 -9.52
CA GLY A 498 -3.09 -24.91 -10.69
C GLY A 498 -2.16 -26.08 -10.93
N THR A 499 -2.47 -26.88 -11.93
CA THR A 499 -1.62 -27.97 -12.41
C THR A 499 -2.01 -28.41 -13.83
N GLY A 500 -1.05 -28.64 -14.72
CA GLY A 500 -1.32 -29.05 -16.08
C GLY A 500 -2.25 -28.08 -16.80
N ARG A 501 -3.46 -28.56 -17.18
CA ARG A 501 -4.50 -27.72 -17.80
C ARG A 501 -5.44 -27.03 -16.80
N MET A 502 -5.34 -27.34 -15.52
CA MET A 502 -6.12 -26.67 -14.48
C MET A 502 -5.48 -25.31 -14.15
N PRO A 503 -6.18 -24.20 -14.35
CA PRO A 503 -5.65 -22.89 -13.95
C PRO A 503 -5.52 -22.80 -12.44
N GLY A 504 -4.58 -21.99 -11.95
CA GLY A 504 -4.52 -21.59 -10.55
C GLY A 504 -5.52 -20.44 -10.28
N PHE A 505 -5.91 -20.32 -9.00
CA PHE A 505 -6.82 -19.28 -8.53
C PHE A 505 -6.17 -18.49 -7.38
N PRO A 506 -5.03 -17.80 -7.61
CA PRO A 506 -4.32 -17.06 -6.57
C PRO A 506 -5.16 -15.93 -5.99
N ASP A 507 -6.03 -15.33 -6.79
CA ASP A 507 -6.85 -14.16 -6.47
C ASP A 507 -8.16 -14.51 -5.73
N MET A 508 -8.43 -15.80 -5.50
CA MET A 508 -9.63 -16.24 -4.78
C MET A 508 -9.61 -15.85 -3.29
N GLY A 509 -8.44 -15.52 -2.74
CA GLY A 509 -8.24 -15.23 -1.33
C GLY A 509 -8.19 -16.49 -0.45
N ALA A 510 -7.46 -16.41 0.66
CA ALA A 510 -7.21 -17.57 1.53
C ALA A 510 -8.50 -18.14 2.14
N ARG A 511 -9.46 -17.29 2.51
CA ARG A 511 -10.74 -17.71 3.09
C ARG A 511 -11.54 -18.56 2.09
N ASN A 512 -11.74 -18.08 0.87
CA ASN A 512 -12.47 -18.80 -0.16
C ASN A 512 -11.78 -20.12 -0.52
N ILE A 513 -10.44 -20.15 -0.59
CA ILE A 513 -9.68 -21.37 -0.83
C ILE A 513 -9.92 -22.38 0.30
N ASN A 514 -9.85 -21.96 1.56
CA ASN A 514 -10.07 -22.85 2.70
C ASN A 514 -11.52 -23.38 2.75
N ASP A 515 -12.50 -22.52 2.48
CA ASP A 515 -13.90 -22.91 2.38
C ASP A 515 -14.12 -23.97 1.30
N LEU A 516 -13.53 -23.74 0.12
CA LEU A 516 -13.62 -24.66 -1.02
C LEU A 516 -12.92 -26.00 -0.72
N VAL A 517 -11.75 -25.97 -0.07
CA VAL A 517 -11.04 -27.15 0.39
C VAL A 517 -11.92 -27.97 1.34
N GLU A 518 -12.50 -27.33 2.36
CA GLU A 518 -13.35 -28.02 3.32
C GLU A 518 -14.60 -28.61 2.64
N TYR A 519 -15.22 -27.88 1.74
CA TYR A 519 -16.34 -28.34 0.93
C TYR A 519 -15.99 -29.56 0.04
N LEU A 520 -14.84 -29.54 -0.58
CA LEU A 520 -14.35 -30.66 -1.43
C LEU A 520 -13.94 -31.87 -0.60
N MET A 521 -13.34 -31.66 0.59
CA MET A 521 -12.90 -32.72 1.48
C MET A 521 -14.06 -33.41 2.22
N THR A 522 -15.09 -32.67 2.58
CA THR A 522 -16.19 -33.18 3.41
C THR A 522 -17.50 -33.39 2.66
N GLY A 523 -17.67 -32.77 1.52
CA GLY A 523 -18.93 -32.73 0.76
C GLY A 523 -20.01 -31.85 1.41
N LYS A 524 -19.71 -31.19 2.54
CA LYS A 524 -20.67 -30.39 3.32
C LYS A 524 -20.49 -28.92 2.99
N ASP A 525 -21.57 -28.27 2.58
CA ASP A 525 -21.63 -26.80 2.47
C ASP A 525 -21.79 -26.22 3.87
N LYS A 526 -20.85 -25.38 4.31
CA LYS A 526 -20.90 -24.77 5.65
C LYS A 526 -22.15 -23.91 5.85
N ALA A 527 -22.78 -23.43 4.79
CA ALA A 527 -24.03 -22.70 4.87
C ALA A 527 -25.20 -23.52 5.41
N THR A 528 -25.09 -24.85 5.40
CA THR A 528 -26.08 -25.76 5.97
C THR A 528 -25.90 -26.00 7.48
N ASP A 529 -24.80 -25.51 8.07
CA ASP A 529 -24.61 -25.56 9.52
C ASP A 529 -25.56 -24.54 10.20
N PRO A 530 -26.46 -24.97 11.10
CA PRO A 530 -27.40 -24.07 11.76
C PRO A 530 -26.73 -22.92 12.54
N ALA A 531 -25.53 -23.15 13.09
CA ALA A 531 -24.78 -22.11 13.79
C ALA A 531 -24.31 -21.01 12.85
N ILE A 532 -23.91 -21.37 11.63
CA ILE A 532 -23.48 -20.43 10.58
C ILE A 532 -24.71 -19.82 9.88
N ALA A 533 -25.73 -20.61 9.60
CA ALA A 533 -26.93 -20.15 8.89
C ALA A 533 -27.69 -19.07 9.70
N ASN A 534 -27.68 -19.14 11.02
CA ASN A 534 -28.35 -18.22 11.93
C ASN A 534 -27.44 -17.10 12.46
N ASP A 535 -26.19 -17.02 12.01
CA ASP A 535 -25.27 -15.96 12.43
C ASP A 535 -25.76 -14.60 11.85
N PRO A 536 -26.11 -13.61 12.70
CA PRO A 536 -26.60 -12.31 12.24
C PRO A 536 -25.53 -11.50 11.47
N THR A 537 -24.26 -11.87 11.58
CA THR A 537 -23.16 -11.24 10.83
C THR A 537 -22.96 -11.86 9.46
N ARG A 538 -23.66 -12.94 9.15
CA ARG A 538 -23.54 -13.64 7.89
C ARG A 538 -24.19 -12.86 6.76
N LEU A 539 -23.36 -12.41 5.82
CA LEU A 539 -23.82 -11.75 4.60
C LEU A 539 -24.53 -12.71 3.65
N LYS A 540 -25.56 -12.23 2.94
CA LYS A 540 -26.26 -12.99 1.89
C LYS A 540 -25.37 -13.28 0.69
N TYR A 541 -24.47 -12.36 0.39
CA TYR A 541 -23.52 -12.45 -0.72
C TYR A 541 -22.09 -12.33 -0.23
N ARG A 542 -21.14 -12.88 -1.00
CA ARG A 542 -19.71 -12.71 -0.85
C ARG A 542 -19.05 -12.53 -2.21
N SER A 543 -17.83 -11.98 -2.25
CA SER A 543 -16.98 -12.01 -3.43
C SER A 543 -16.54 -13.45 -3.73
N ASP A 544 -16.48 -13.82 -5.00
CA ASP A 544 -15.84 -15.08 -5.44
C ASP A 544 -14.31 -14.91 -5.65
N GLY A 545 -13.76 -13.77 -5.31
CA GLY A 545 -12.38 -13.34 -5.47
C GLY A 545 -12.28 -12.09 -6.33
N GLU A 546 -11.12 -11.45 -6.26
CA GLU A 546 -10.76 -10.29 -7.07
C GLU A 546 -9.78 -10.75 -8.15
N SER A 547 -10.04 -10.42 -9.42
CA SER A 547 -9.19 -10.87 -10.52
C SER A 547 -8.83 -9.71 -11.43
N ILE A 548 -7.56 -9.59 -11.80
CA ILE A 548 -7.15 -8.64 -12.84
C ILE A 548 -7.84 -9.03 -14.16
N PHE A 549 -8.37 -8.05 -14.89
CA PHE A 549 -8.94 -8.28 -16.20
C PHE A 549 -7.81 -8.38 -17.24
N LEU A 550 -7.42 -9.62 -17.54
CA LEU A 550 -6.33 -9.96 -18.46
C LEU A 550 -6.86 -10.47 -19.80
N ASP A 551 -6.03 -10.39 -20.83
CA ASP A 551 -6.25 -11.07 -22.10
C ASP A 551 -5.88 -12.58 -21.99
N PRO A 552 -6.14 -13.40 -23.02
CA PRO A 552 -5.84 -14.83 -22.98
C PRO A 552 -4.36 -15.19 -22.79
N ASP A 553 -3.46 -14.27 -23.11
CA ASP A 553 -2.01 -14.47 -22.94
C ASP A 553 -1.47 -13.96 -21.61
N GLY A 554 -2.36 -13.45 -20.71
CA GLY A 554 -2.03 -13.01 -19.37
C GLY A 554 -1.57 -11.54 -19.26
N TYR A 555 -1.74 -10.74 -20.29
CA TYR A 555 -1.47 -9.31 -20.25
C TYR A 555 -2.75 -8.52 -19.94
N PRO A 556 -2.64 -7.26 -19.45
CA PRO A 556 -3.81 -6.44 -19.19
C PRO A 556 -4.74 -6.32 -20.38
N ALA A 557 -6.04 -6.49 -20.16
CA ALA A 557 -7.07 -6.50 -21.18
C ALA A 557 -7.28 -5.14 -21.89
N ILE A 558 -6.44 -4.17 -21.58
CA ILE A 558 -6.53 -2.80 -22.10
C ILE A 558 -5.27 -2.42 -22.87
N LYS A 559 -5.39 -1.37 -23.69
CA LYS A 559 -4.24 -0.75 -24.34
C LYS A 559 -3.28 -0.15 -23.32
N PRO A 560 -1.96 -0.23 -23.52
CA PRO A 560 -1.00 0.47 -22.68
C PRO A 560 -1.23 2.00 -22.70
N PRO A 561 -0.66 2.76 -21.76
CA PRO A 561 0.24 2.30 -20.71
C PRO A 561 -0.49 1.57 -19.58
N TRP A 562 0.15 0.54 -19.02
CA TRP A 562 -0.38 -0.26 -17.88
C TRP A 562 0.14 0.20 -16.52
N GLY A 563 1.10 1.09 -16.53
CA GLY A 563 1.63 1.82 -15.38
C GLY A 563 2.20 3.15 -15.83
N THR A 564 2.06 4.18 -15.00
CA THR A 564 2.56 5.54 -15.34
C THR A 564 3.27 6.17 -14.14
N LEU A 565 4.11 7.16 -14.44
CA LEU A 565 4.62 8.14 -13.50
C LEU A 565 4.14 9.52 -13.93
N ASN A 566 3.57 10.27 -13.01
CA ASN A 566 2.92 11.54 -13.27
C ASN A 566 3.58 12.66 -12.46
N ALA A 567 3.76 13.84 -13.04
CA ALA A 567 4.07 15.07 -12.32
C ALA A 567 2.87 16.01 -12.38
N ILE A 568 2.38 16.40 -11.22
CA ILE A 568 1.17 17.20 -11.04
C ILE A 568 1.56 18.53 -10.41
N ASP A 569 1.26 19.64 -11.08
CA ASP A 569 1.46 20.97 -10.55
C ASP A 569 0.31 21.32 -9.58
N LEU A 570 0.59 21.29 -8.29
CA LEU A 570 -0.41 21.58 -7.25
C LEU A 570 -0.71 23.08 -7.13
N ASN A 571 0.13 23.95 -7.70
CA ASN A 571 -0.16 25.38 -7.75
C ASN A 571 -1.19 25.70 -8.83
N ALA A 572 -1.00 25.10 -10.02
CA ALA A 572 -1.89 25.30 -11.16
C ALA A 572 -3.10 24.35 -11.16
N GLY A 573 -3.00 23.18 -10.50
CA GLY A 573 -4.02 22.12 -10.57
C GLY A 573 -4.01 21.42 -11.94
N SER A 574 -2.83 21.12 -12.50
CA SER A 574 -2.71 20.50 -13.84
C SER A 574 -1.63 19.43 -13.84
N ILE A 575 -1.77 18.45 -14.74
CA ILE A 575 -0.69 17.48 -15.01
C ILE A 575 0.36 18.14 -15.88
N ARG A 576 1.60 18.11 -15.43
CA ARG A 576 2.76 18.69 -16.14
C ARG A 576 3.30 17.73 -17.20
N TRP A 577 3.44 16.46 -16.83
CA TRP A 577 3.82 15.37 -17.69
C TRP A 577 3.35 14.02 -17.13
N THR A 578 3.15 13.06 -18.03
CA THR A 578 2.86 11.66 -17.74
C THR A 578 3.74 10.81 -18.64
N ILE A 579 4.41 9.81 -18.07
CA ILE A 579 5.23 8.85 -18.80
C ILE A 579 4.86 7.43 -18.43
N PRO A 580 4.98 6.43 -19.32
CA PRO A 580 4.93 5.02 -18.96
C PRO A 580 5.98 4.68 -17.90
N LEU A 581 5.62 3.84 -16.93
CA LEU A 581 6.53 3.35 -15.88
C LEU A 581 6.57 1.83 -15.90
N GLY A 582 7.77 1.28 -16.13
CA GLY A 582 7.99 -0.15 -16.26
C GLY A 582 7.65 -0.71 -17.65
N GLU A 583 7.92 -1.98 -17.83
CA GLU A 583 7.58 -2.73 -19.04
C GLU A 583 7.53 -4.24 -18.74
N PHE A 584 6.96 -4.99 -19.67
CA PHE A 584 7.04 -6.44 -19.69
C PHE A 584 8.23 -6.85 -20.55
N PRO A 585 9.30 -7.46 -20.00
CA PRO A 585 10.54 -7.73 -20.75
C PRO A 585 10.35 -8.64 -21.95
N ASP A 586 9.42 -9.58 -21.90
CA ASP A 586 9.11 -10.50 -23.01
C ASP A 586 8.35 -9.82 -24.15
N LEU A 587 7.55 -8.80 -23.87
CA LEU A 587 6.92 -7.93 -24.89
C LEU A 587 7.93 -6.96 -25.49
N ALA A 588 8.81 -6.39 -24.66
CA ALA A 588 9.89 -5.51 -25.12
C ALA A 588 10.83 -6.25 -26.08
N ALA A 589 11.18 -7.52 -25.79
CA ALA A 589 11.96 -8.37 -26.67
C ALA A 589 11.27 -8.65 -28.03
N LYS A 590 9.95 -8.53 -28.10
CA LYS A 590 9.14 -8.66 -29.32
C LYS A 590 8.87 -7.30 -30.01
N GLY A 591 9.48 -6.22 -29.53
CA GLY A 591 9.37 -4.88 -30.10
C GLY A 591 8.22 -4.02 -29.53
N LEU A 592 7.45 -4.51 -28.55
CA LEU A 592 6.43 -3.74 -27.85
C LEU A 592 7.01 -3.15 -26.55
N THR A 593 7.63 -1.99 -26.66
CA THR A 593 8.30 -1.27 -25.57
C THR A 593 7.41 -0.20 -24.94
N ASN A 594 7.83 0.34 -23.79
CA ASN A 594 7.14 1.44 -23.09
C ASN A 594 5.67 1.11 -22.76
N THR A 595 5.40 -0.13 -22.42
CA THR A 595 4.04 -0.56 -22.12
C THR A 595 3.55 -0.06 -20.76
N GLY A 596 4.46 0.35 -19.87
CA GLY A 596 4.15 0.40 -18.45
C GLY A 596 3.94 -1.01 -17.89
N SER A 597 3.93 -1.12 -16.59
CA SER A 597 3.59 -2.36 -15.88
C SER A 597 3.02 -2.08 -14.51
N ASP A 598 2.55 -3.12 -13.82
CA ASP A 598 2.23 -3.05 -12.40
C ASP A 598 3.39 -2.45 -11.63
N ASN A 599 3.07 -1.50 -10.75
CA ASN A 599 4.09 -0.80 -10.00
C ASN A 599 3.63 -0.57 -8.55
N TYR A 600 4.55 -0.82 -7.61
CA TYR A 600 4.32 -0.73 -6.17
C TYR A 600 5.51 -0.05 -5.51
N GLY A 601 5.29 0.63 -4.38
CA GLY A 601 6.27 1.55 -3.82
C GLY A 601 6.03 2.97 -4.32
N GLY A 602 6.98 3.86 -4.17
CA GLY A 602 6.78 5.26 -4.51
C GLY A 602 8.04 6.00 -4.93
N PRO A 603 7.88 7.21 -5.49
CA PRO A 603 8.99 8.06 -5.89
C PRO A 603 9.65 8.76 -4.71
N LEU A 604 10.87 9.25 -4.94
CA LEU A 604 11.61 10.19 -4.12
C LEU A 604 12.19 11.29 -5.02
N VAL A 605 12.07 12.56 -4.63
CA VAL A 605 12.58 13.70 -5.39
C VAL A 605 13.71 14.40 -4.64
N THR A 606 14.70 14.92 -5.38
CA THR A 606 15.86 15.60 -4.79
C THR A 606 16.05 17.03 -5.34
N ALA A 607 16.73 17.87 -4.55
CA ALA A 607 17.17 19.19 -5.01
C ALA A 607 18.12 19.10 -6.22
N GLY A 608 18.81 17.97 -6.42
CA GLY A 608 19.63 17.69 -7.59
C GLY A 608 18.88 17.53 -8.91
N GLY A 609 17.56 17.74 -8.91
CA GLY A 609 16.73 17.71 -10.12
C GLY A 609 16.24 16.33 -10.54
N LEU A 610 16.31 15.34 -9.67
CA LEU A 610 16.03 13.94 -9.97
C LEU A 610 14.81 13.42 -9.23
N VAL A 611 14.04 12.56 -9.92
CA VAL A 611 13.03 11.67 -9.31
C VAL A 611 13.55 10.24 -9.40
N PHE A 612 13.80 9.63 -8.23
CA PHE A 612 14.19 8.23 -8.12
C PHE A 612 12.96 7.37 -7.84
N ILE A 613 12.83 6.24 -8.55
CA ILE A 613 11.77 5.27 -8.35
C ILE A 613 12.21 3.88 -8.79
N GLY A 614 11.96 2.86 -7.95
CA GLY A 614 11.99 1.46 -8.34
C GLY A 614 10.61 1.06 -8.83
N ALA A 615 9.79 0.54 -7.94
CA ALA A 615 8.37 0.26 -8.08
C ALA A 615 8.00 -0.80 -9.14
N THR A 616 8.73 -0.92 -10.24
CA THR A 616 8.35 -1.77 -11.38
C THR A 616 8.60 -3.25 -11.10
N ASN A 617 7.55 -4.04 -11.29
CA ASN A 617 7.51 -5.41 -10.79
C ASN A 617 8.22 -6.43 -11.68
N PHE A 618 8.07 -6.30 -13.00
CA PHE A 618 8.56 -7.31 -13.94
C PHE A 618 9.96 -7.02 -14.49
N ASP A 619 10.27 -5.78 -14.81
CA ASP A 619 11.59 -5.38 -15.32
C ASP A 619 12.64 -5.17 -14.21
N LYS A 620 12.21 -5.04 -12.96
CA LYS A 620 13.05 -4.87 -11.77
C LYS A 620 14.02 -3.71 -11.89
N LYS A 621 13.64 -2.64 -12.57
CA LYS A 621 14.53 -1.51 -12.79
C LYS A 621 14.43 -0.47 -11.67
N PHE A 622 15.55 0.21 -11.42
CA PHE A 622 15.59 1.42 -10.62
C PHE A 622 15.97 2.58 -11.51
N HIS A 623 15.14 3.62 -11.50
CA HIS A 623 15.21 4.72 -12.45
C HIS A 623 15.55 6.03 -11.76
N ALA A 624 16.19 6.94 -12.50
CA ALA A 624 16.30 8.36 -12.19
C ALA A 624 15.81 9.18 -13.39
N TYR A 625 14.75 9.94 -13.16
CA TYR A 625 14.15 10.83 -14.16
C TYR A 625 14.48 12.29 -13.87
N ASP A 626 14.58 13.11 -14.90
CA ASP A 626 14.58 14.56 -14.77
C ASP A 626 13.21 15.02 -14.22
N LYS A 627 13.21 15.72 -13.11
CA LYS A 627 11.97 16.07 -12.40
C LYS A 627 11.06 17.04 -13.18
N LEU A 628 11.61 17.86 -14.09
CA LEU A 628 10.84 18.86 -14.82
C LEU A 628 10.23 18.31 -16.13
N THR A 629 10.89 17.33 -16.73
CA THR A 629 10.56 16.84 -18.08
C THR A 629 10.07 15.39 -18.11
N GLY A 630 10.32 14.61 -17.05
CA GLY A 630 10.07 13.15 -17.05
C GLY A 630 11.07 12.35 -17.90
N LYS A 631 12.13 13.00 -18.43
CA LYS A 631 13.14 12.28 -19.23
C LYS A 631 13.91 11.31 -18.37
N LEU A 632 14.02 10.05 -18.80
CA LEU A 632 14.89 9.05 -18.19
C LEU A 632 16.36 9.48 -18.37
N LEU A 633 17.09 9.61 -17.27
CA LEU A 633 18.51 9.99 -17.24
C LEU A 633 19.43 8.82 -16.89
N TRP A 634 18.95 7.88 -16.06
CA TRP A 634 19.69 6.71 -15.62
C TRP A 634 18.75 5.61 -15.17
N GLU A 635 19.16 4.38 -15.43
CA GLU A 635 18.49 3.19 -14.90
C GLU A 635 19.50 2.06 -14.63
N THR A 636 19.11 1.14 -13.74
CA THR A 636 19.83 -0.11 -13.48
C THR A 636 18.86 -1.22 -13.11
N THR A 637 19.26 -2.47 -13.33
CA THR A 637 18.47 -3.64 -12.91
C THR A 637 18.81 -4.00 -11.47
N LEU A 638 17.79 -4.19 -10.64
CA LEU A 638 17.90 -4.62 -9.24
C LEU A 638 17.89 -6.16 -9.13
N PRO A 639 18.39 -6.73 -8.01
CA PRO A 639 18.32 -8.18 -7.76
C PRO A 639 16.88 -8.72 -7.76
N ALA A 640 15.93 -7.97 -7.19
CA ALA A 640 14.51 -8.20 -7.24
C ALA A 640 13.78 -6.86 -7.37
N ALA A 641 12.48 -6.84 -7.64
CA ALA A 641 11.72 -5.61 -7.80
C ALA A 641 11.82 -4.73 -6.54
N GLY A 642 12.07 -3.44 -6.77
CA GLY A 642 12.22 -2.42 -5.71
C GLY A 642 10.87 -1.88 -5.27
N ASN A 643 10.02 -2.73 -4.71
CA ASN A 643 8.66 -2.38 -4.28
C ASN A 643 8.62 -1.57 -2.97
N ALA A 644 9.66 -0.80 -2.69
CA ALA A 644 9.79 0.09 -1.54
C ALA A 644 10.06 1.51 -2.02
N THR A 645 9.80 2.50 -1.17
CA THR A 645 10.20 3.88 -1.47
C THR A 645 11.69 4.05 -1.15
N PRO A 646 12.49 4.66 -2.04
CA PRO A 646 13.91 4.92 -1.77
C PRO A 646 14.11 5.89 -0.61
N ALA A 647 15.35 5.93 -0.07
CA ALA A 647 15.83 6.94 0.85
C ALA A 647 17.12 7.58 0.34
N VAL A 648 17.37 8.83 0.74
CA VAL A 648 18.58 9.58 0.38
C VAL A 648 19.21 10.16 1.63
N TYR A 649 20.52 9.99 1.77
CA TYR A 649 21.28 10.49 2.91
C TYR A 649 22.69 10.89 2.49
N MET A 650 23.39 11.64 3.35
CA MET A 650 24.79 12.00 3.17
C MET A 650 25.58 11.61 4.41
N LEU A 651 26.67 10.87 4.23
CA LEU A 651 27.62 10.50 5.26
C LEU A 651 29.05 10.77 4.79
N ASN A 652 29.83 11.39 5.65
CA ASN A 652 31.24 11.70 5.39
C ASN A 652 31.47 12.44 4.06
N GLY A 653 30.54 13.36 3.72
CA GLY A 653 30.60 14.14 2.48
C GLY A 653 30.20 13.38 1.20
N ARG A 654 29.69 12.15 1.30
CA ARG A 654 29.21 11.33 0.18
C ARG A 654 27.72 11.12 0.26
N GLN A 655 27.01 11.44 -0.81
CA GLN A 655 25.55 11.20 -0.95
C GLN A 655 25.30 9.77 -1.40
N TYR A 656 24.29 9.15 -0.79
CA TYR A 656 23.79 7.81 -1.13
C TYR A 656 22.31 7.86 -1.47
N VAL A 657 21.90 7.01 -2.41
CA VAL A 657 20.51 6.66 -2.68
C VAL A 657 20.35 5.17 -2.39
N VAL A 658 19.43 4.80 -1.54
CA VAL A 658 19.25 3.40 -1.13
C VAL A 658 17.84 2.92 -1.39
N ILE A 659 17.69 1.67 -1.84
CA ILE A 659 16.42 1.01 -2.08
C ILE A 659 16.44 -0.42 -1.56
N VAL A 660 15.27 -0.90 -1.13
CA VAL A 660 15.05 -2.28 -0.72
C VAL A 660 14.45 -3.06 -1.90
N CYS A 661 14.99 -4.24 -2.17
CA CYS A 661 14.65 -5.10 -3.31
C CYS A 661 13.96 -6.36 -2.80
N GLY A 662 12.63 -6.30 -2.64
CA GLY A 662 11.82 -7.38 -2.06
C GLY A 662 11.10 -8.26 -3.08
N GLY A 663 10.70 -7.72 -4.22
CA GLY A 663 9.94 -8.46 -5.22
C GLY A 663 8.66 -9.11 -4.68
N GLY A 664 8.33 -10.28 -5.18
CA GLY A 664 7.31 -11.21 -4.66
C GLY A 664 5.85 -10.90 -5.02
N LYS A 665 5.53 -9.72 -5.52
CA LYS A 665 4.18 -9.35 -6.00
C LYS A 665 3.91 -10.00 -7.36
N ASN A 666 2.66 -10.44 -7.57
CA ASN A 666 2.21 -11.02 -8.84
C ASN A 666 3.17 -12.09 -9.40
N ASP A 667 3.57 -13.04 -8.51
CA ASP A 667 4.50 -14.14 -8.81
C ASP A 667 5.90 -13.73 -9.32
N ALA A 668 6.26 -12.43 -9.23
CA ALA A 668 7.63 -11.98 -9.47
C ALA A 668 8.61 -12.60 -8.46
N PRO A 669 9.88 -12.79 -8.82
CA PRO A 669 10.88 -13.33 -7.90
C PRO A 669 10.99 -12.54 -6.60
N SER A 670 10.99 -13.24 -5.47
CA SER A 670 11.20 -12.66 -4.15
C SER A 670 12.67 -12.33 -3.91
N GLY A 671 12.94 -11.30 -3.09
CA GLY A 671 14.27 -10.87 -2.70
C GLY A 671 14.33 -10.41 -1.24
N SER A 672 15.55 -10.17 -0.76
CA SER A 672 15.83 -9.73 0.61
C SER A 672 17.03 -8.78 0.69
N THR A 673 17.30 -8.06 -0.40
CA THR A 673 18.50 -7.26 -0.57
C THR A 673 18.22 -5.77 -0.37
N VAL A 674 19.13 -5.07 0.31
CA VAL A 674 19.21 -3.61 0.35
C VAL A 674 20.37 -3.18 -0.54
N VAL A 675 20.15 -2.24 -1.45
CA VAL A 675 21.18 -1.75 -2.40
C VAL A 675 21.33 -0.24 -2.24
N ALA A 676 22.54 0.21 -1.98
CA ALA A 676 22.87 1.62 -1.94
C ALA A 676 23.75 2.02 -3.14
N PHE A 677 23.44 3.16 -3.72
CA PHE A 677 24.12 3.75 -4.86
C PHE A 677 24.79 5.05 -4.46
N ALA A 678 25.95 5.34 -5.04
CA ALA A 678 26.67 6.61 -4.87
C ALA A 678 27.52 6.91 -6.12
N LEU A 679 28.01 8.14 -6.23
CA LEU A 679 29.03 8.47 -7.24
C LEU A 679 30.36 7.76 -6.91
N PRO A 680 31.19 7.45 -7.93
CA PRO A 680 32.54 6.95 -7.69
C PRO A 680 33.34 7.90 -6.79
N GLN A 681 34.23 7.35 -5.96
CA GLN A 681 35.19 8.12 -5.16
C GLN A 681 36.30 8.68 -6.02
#